data_ab845a0ef9baf7f0f218486c2f51e79e
#
_entry.id   ab845a0ef9baf7f0f218486c2f51e79e
#
_cell.length_a   1.000
_cell.length_b   1.000
_cell.length_c   1.000
_cell.angle_alpha   90.00
_cell.angle_beta   90.00
_cell.angle_gamma   90.00
#
_symmetry.space_group_name_H-M   'P 1'
#
loop_
_entity.id
_entity.type
_entity.pdbx_description
1 polymer ?
#
loop_
_entity_poly.entity_id
_entity_poly.type
_entity_poly.pdbx_seq_one_letter_code
_entity_poly.pdbx_strand_id
1 'polypeptide(L)'
;MVLIAILSIPVCWITPKGADVDAEAIHAAAANYDARIIRDQWGVPHIFGKSDADASFGFGYAHAEDDWKHIQESLIGARGMSAQHKGKDSAPQDYLFDLFKVREAVEAKYETALKPKTRAVIKAYADAINLYGIEHPDKVAAGVLPVTPHDVVAGYTWMTPFFYRLDGALEDLFTAEDKPAVSPWQQTSHLNLPEAVRGSNGFAIAPSRSDDGHTRLIVNSHQPMTGLYAWYEAHMVSEEGLNIAGAGFPGTPILAQGVTPNLGYTHTVNQPDLVDVYALQVDDEKKPKRYKLDGQWQDFDITKSKFRVKLFGPFSLPITRDVLWSEHGPVLSTPTGHYAIRFAGLGEVGAVQQWYEMGKAQDLGEWRAAIAQNGVLSFNIVYADKEGNIGEIYNAKMPSRIEGPEWDKVLPGDQPKLMWKDYRSVSELPQIWNPECGWVFSANATPFDITDEACNNQRSDYSKTFGIEKRITNRSRRALTLFEKDEAISEEELLRYRADTRYDPQSQVMQMVVDLVTTKTDDPLIKEAQEVLRNWNGDTAADNRGAALAVITGTRAFGYEYIEKEAEPLEALKQTAAEIKERFGRIDPQWGEINRIQRGDVDLPLGGAPDVLRAIYADRDGISKDGVMNAFAGDTHIMYADWDAAGELVLKSIHQYGAATLDENSPHYNDQVPLFVRGEYKKMPMTLEEVLPHAKRDYRPGQ
;
A
#
# COMPACT_ATOMS: atom_id res chain seq x y z
N MET A 1 18.61 36.14 44.05
CA MET A 1 18.13 34.82 44.49
C MET A 1 16.98 34.44 43.54
N VAL A 2 17.25 33.67 42.51
CA VAL A 2 16.22 33.12 41.63
C VAL A 2 15.80 31.77 42.23
N LEU A 3 14.57 31.70 42.74
CA LEU A 3 13.98 30.44 43.21
C LEU A 3 13.71 29.57 41.96
N ILE A 4 14.53 28.56 41.74
CA ILE A 4 14.24 27.47 40.83
C ILE A 4 13.18 26.61 41.52
N ALA A 5 11.92 26.81 41.16
CA ALA A 5 10.86 25.89 41.54
C ALA A 5 11.13 24.57 40.79
N ILE A 6 11.70 23.59 41.46
CA ILE A 6 11.74 22.21 40.98
C ILE A 6 10.30 21.69 41.04
N LEU A 7 9.58 21.82 39.92
CA LEU A 7 8.33 21.10 39.71
C LEU A 7 8.67 19.60 39.79
N SER A 8 8.24 18.94 40.88
CA SER A 8 8.34 17.48 40.97
C SER A 8 7.44 16.86 39.91
N ILE A 9 8.03 16.52 38.78
CA ILE A 9 7.34 15.77 37.72
C ILE A 9 6.98 14.39 38.31
N PRO A 10 5.72 13.98 38.31
CA PRO A 10 5.34 12.67 38.82
C PRO A 10 6.13 11.57 38.13
N VAL A 11 6.63 10.59 38.85
CA VAL A 11 7.41 9.45 38.30
C VAL A 11 6.64 8.72 37.20
N CYS A 12 5.30 8.71 37.27
CA CYS A 12 4.46 8.12 36.19
C CYS A 12 4.54 8.83 34.84
N TRP A 13 5.19 10.01 34.73
CA TRP A 13 5.42 10.71 33.47
C TRP A 13 6.76 10.33 32.81
N ILE A 14 7.59 9.56 33.48
CA ILE A 14 8.79 9.02 32.87
C ILE A 14 8.36 7.87 31.92
N THR A 15 8.78 7.92 30.67
CA THR A 15 8.56 6.84 29.71
C THR A 15 9.23 5.57 30.22
N PRO A 16 8.52 4.46 30.38
CA PRO A 16 9.12 3.20 30.81
C PRO A 16 10.23 2.79 29.82
N LYS A 17 11.36 2.34 30.34
CA LYS A 17 12.28 1.52 29.54
C LYS A 17 11.53 0.25 29.16
N GLY A 18 11.73 -0.27 27.96
CA GLY A 18 11.16 -1.54 27.55
C GLY A 18 11.48 -2.70 28.53
N ALA A 19 10.89 -3.85 28.32
CA ALA A 19 11.22 -5.07 29.09
C ALA A 19 12.74 -5.36 29.01
N ASP A 20 13.28 -5.94 30.07
CA ASP A 20 14.65 -6.47 30.03
C ASP A 20 14.72 -7.56 28.96
N VAL A 21 15.70 -7.46 28.07
CA VAL A 21 15.89 -8.39 26.95
C VAL A 21 16.86 -9.48 27.37
N ASP A 22 16.43 -10.72 27.32
CA ASP A 22 17.29 -11.89 27.54
C ASP A 22 18.06 -12.21 26.26
N ALA A 23 19.25 -11.62 26.13
CA ALA A 23 20.11 -11.80 24.95
C ALA A 23 20.55 -13.27 24.78
N GLU A 24 20.74 -14.01 25.87
CA GLU A 24 21.16 -15.43 25.81
C GLU A 24 20.04 -16.29 25.24
N ALA A 25 18.80 -16.06 25.68
CA ALA A 25 17.62 -16.74 25.12
C ALA A 25 17.39 -16.41 23.64
N ILE A 26 17.65 -15.15 23.20
CA ILE A 26 17.55 -14.74 21.81
C ILE A 26 18.61 -15.44 20.96
N HIS A 27 19.88 -15.49 21.39
CA HIS A 27 20.91 -16.22 20.67
C HIS A 27 20.60 -17.73 20.59
N ALA A 28 20.07 -18.33 21.67
CA ALA A 28 19.68 -19.73 21.69
C ALA A 28 18.51 -19.99 20.71
N ALA A 29 17.55 -19.07 20.60
CA ALA A 29 16.45 -19.18 19.61
C ALA A 29 16.97 -19.06 18.17
N ALA A 30 17.84 -18.08 17.89
CA ALA A 30 18.44 -17.86 16.58
C ALA A 30 19.29 -19.04 16.10
N ALA A 31 19.98 -19.75 17.00
CA ALA A 31 20.79 -20.92 16.69
C ALA A 31 19.97 -22.12 16.12
N ASN A 32 18.64 -22.09 16.19
CA ASN A 32 17.79 -23.13 15.60
C ASN A 32 17.58 -22.96 14.08
N TYR A 33 18.02 -21.86 13.49
CA TYR A 33 17.80 -21.56 12.08
C TYR A 33 19.09 -21.72 11.26
N ASP A 34 18.93 -22.26 10.05
CA ASP A 34 20.04 -22.48 9.09
C ASP A 34 19.75 -21.68 7.82
N ALA A 35 19.88 -20.34 7.91
CA ALA A 35 19.68 -19.43 6.80
C ALA A 35 21.03 -18.95 6.23
N ARG A 36 21.20 -19.05 4.92
CA ARG A 36 22.31 -18.46 4.15
C ARG A 36 21.80 -17.27 3.36
N ILE A 37 22.41 -16.12 3.54
CA ILE A 37 22.09 -14.89 2.82
C ILE A 37 23.20 -14.58 1.84
N ILE A 38 22.87 -14.46 0.56
CA ILE A 38 23.80 -14.04 -0.49
C ILE A 38 23.27 -12.72 -1.05
N ARG A 39 24.06 -11.66 -0.88
CA ARG A 39 23.74 -10.38 -1.51
C ARG A 39 24.44 -10.28 -2.85
N ASP A 40 23.67 -9.96 -3.88
CA ASP A 40 24.17 -9.79 -5.23
C ASP A 40 24.86 -8.42 -5.43
N GLN A 41 25.22 -8.12 -6.66
CA GLN A 41 25.86 -6.85 -7.02
C GLN A 41 24.98 -5.60 -6.83
N TRP A 42 23.67 -5.77 -6.63
CA TRP A 42 22.69 -4.72 -6.37
C TRP A 42 22.27 -4.67 -4.90
N GLY A 43 22.91 -5.50 -4.06
CA GLY A 43 22.59 -5.62 -2.65
C GLY A 43 21.31 -6.42 -2.36
N VAL A 44 20.62 -6.95 -3.39
CA VAL A 44 19.42 -7.74 -3.20
C VAL A 44 19.75 -9.03 -2.45
N PRO A 45 19.05 -9.34 -1.34
CA PRO A 45 19.28 -10.56 -0.59
C PRO A 45 18.60 -11.76 -1.26
N HIS A 46 19.39 -12.79 -1.55
CA HIS A 46 18.95 -14.12 -1.92
C HIS A 46 19.13 -15.03 -0.72
N ILE A 47 18.03 -15.51 -0.15
CA ILE A 47 17.98 -16.25 1.10
C ILE A 47 17.73 -17.73 0.80
N PHE A 48 18.60 -18.60 1.29
CA PHE A 48 18.53 -20.05 1.15
C PHE A 48 18.40 -20.70 2.52
N GLY A 49 17.32 -21.41 2.77
CA GLY A 49 17.02 -22.13 3.99
C GLY A 49 16.70 -23.60 3.75
N LYS A 50 16.81 -24.45 4.76
CA LYS A 50 16.32 -25.84 4.70
C LYS A 50 14.81 -25.90 4.85
N SER A 51 14.27 -25.03 5.67
CA SER A 51 12.83 -24.87 5.89
C SER A 51 12.36 -23.49 5.46
N ASP A 52 11.04 -23.33 5.31
CA ASP A 52 10.42 -22.02 5.08
C ASP A 52 10.69 -21.05 6.25
N ALA A 53 10.78 -21.58 7.47
CA ALA A 53 11.13 -20.82 8.66
C ALA A 53 12.57 -20.31 8.59
N ASP A 54 13.54 -21.11 8.13
CA ASP A 54 14.92 -20.63 7.91
C ASP A 54 14.97 -19.50 6.89
N ALA A 55 14.23 -19.65 5.78
CA ALA A 55 14.13 -18.59 4.76
C ALA A 55 13.53 -17.30 5.33
N SER A 56 12.48 -17.39 6.15
CA SER A 56 11.86 -16.24 6.81
C SER A 56 12.78 -15.60 7.86
N PHE A 57 13.56 -16.39 8.59
CA PHE A 57 14.59 -15.89 9.50
C PHE A 57 15.66 -15.09 8.75
N GLY A 58 16.19 -15.64 7.66
CA GLY A 58 17.17 -14.95 6.82
C GLY A 58 16.60 -13.65 6.22
N PHE A 59 15.33 -13.68 5.77
CA PHE A 59 14.64 -12.51 5.24
C PHE A 59 14.50 -11.42 6.30
N GLY A 60 14.03 -11.75 7.50
CA GLY A 60 13.90 -10.80 8.60
C GLY A 60 15.22 -10.13 8.97
N TYR A 61 16.29 -10.91 9.03
CA TYR A 61 17.61 -10.40 9.34
C TYR A 61 18.17 -9.47 8.24
N ALA A 62 18.09 -9.90 6.96
CA ALA A 62 18.52 -9.08 5.82
C ALA A 62 17.72 -7.78 5.70
N HIS A 63 16.39 -7.84 5.93
CA HIS A 63 15.54 -6.66 5.93
C HIS A 63 15.91 -5.69 7.06
N ALA A 64 16.21 -6.23 8.25
CA ALA A 64 16.66 -5.41 9.38
C ALA A 64 18.01 -4.72 9.14
N GLU A 65 18.95 -5.34 8.40
CA GLU A 65 20.21 -4.71 8.00
C GLU A 65 19.97 -3.44 7.17
N ASP A 66 18.99 -3.48 6.27
CA ASP A 66 18.76 -2.42 5.27
C ASP A 66 17.70 -1.39 5.72
N ASP A 67 16.70 -1.78 6.50
CA ASP A 67 15.51 -0.96 6.76
C ASP A 67 15.00 -1.02 8.21
N TRP A 68 15.91 -1.14 9.17
CA TRP A 68 15.58 -1.26 10.59
C TRP A 68 14.59 -0.22 11.11
N LYS A 69 14.72 1.02 10.66
CA LYS A 69 13.86 2.12 11.13
C LYS A 69 12.39 1.87 10.80
N HIS A 70 12.06 1.49 9.57
CA HIS A 70 10.67 1.24 9.17
C HIS A 70 10.11 -0.01 9.84
N ILE A 71 10.92 -1.06 10.02
CA ILE A 71 10.52 -2.26 10.78
C ILE A 71 10.13 -1.88 12.22
N GLN A 72 10.94 -1.06 12.90
CA GLN A 72 10.61 -0.59 14.24
C GLN A 72 9.33 0.24 14.26
N GLU A 73 9.13 1.13 13.28
CA GLU A 73 7.92 1.95 13.17
C GLU A 73 6.66 1.09 12.98
N SER A 74 6.75 0.04 12.17
CA SER A 74 5.68 -0.94 11.99
C SER A 74 5.34 -1.65 13.31
N LEU A 75 6.35 -2.14 14.03
CA LEU A 75 6.19 -2.82 15.32
C LEU A 75 5.65 -1.89 16.43
N ILE A 76 6.07 -0.63 16.44
CA ILE A 76 5.54 0.40 17.35
C ILE A 76 4.06 0.62 17.07
N GLY A 77 3.65 0.71 15.82
CA GLY A 77 2.25 0.80 15.40
C GLY A 77 1.45 -0.45 15.79
N ALA A 78 2.01 -1.63 15.57
CA ALA A 78 1.42 -2.93 15.92
C ALA A 78 1.21 -3.13 17.45
N ARG A 79 1.78 -2.28 18.27
CA ARG A 79 1.63 -2.27 19.73
C ARG A 79 0.77 -1.13 20.26
N GLY A 80 0.26 -0.23 19.40
CA GLY A 80 -0.43 0.98 19.83
C GLY A 80 0.47 1.91 20.66
N MET A 81 1.74 2.09 20.22
CA MET A 81 2.75 2.88 20.91
C MET A 81 3.26 4.07 20.08
N SER A 82 2.58 4.41 18.98
CA SER A 82 2.99 5.48 18.07
C SER A 82 3.12 6.83 18.77
N ALA A 83 2.16 7.21 19.60
CA ALA A 83 2.17 8.48 20.31
C ALA A 83 3.29 8.58 21.36
N GLN A 84 3.73 7.46 21.92
CA GLN A 84 4.86 7.41 22.85
C GLN A 84 6.19 7.79 22.16
N HIS A 85 6.30 7.55 20.88
CA HIS A 85 7.51 7.82 20.08
C HIS A 85 7.41 9.12 19.26
N LYS A 86 6.25 9.36 18.62
CA LYS A 86 6.05 10.46 17.65
C LYS A 86 5.30 11.67 18.25
N GLY A 87 4.62 11.52 19.39
CA GLY A 87 3.91 12.61 20.06
C GLY A 87 2.40 12.64 19.82
N LYS A 88 1.78 13.78 20.11
CA LYS A 88 0.32 13.93 20.18
C LYS A 88 -0.42 13.59 18.88
N ASP A 89 0.19 13.87 17.74
CA ASP A 89 -0.44 13.70 16.41
C ASP A 89 -0.64 12.21 16.05
N SER A 90 0.09 11.31 16.72
CA SER A 90 -0.10 9.86 16.60
C SER A 90 -1.03 9.26 17.65
N ALA A 91 -1.57 10.07 18.58
CA ALA A 91 -2.47 9.57 19.62
C ALA A 91 -3.79 8.95 19.09
N PRO A 92 -4.39 9.45 18.01
CA PRO A 92 -5.54 8.79 17.39
C PRO A 92 -5.24 7.36 16.93
N GLN A 93 -4.05 7.10 16.40
CA GLN A 93 -3.65 5.75 15.94
C GLN A 93 -3.63 4.75 17.11
N ASP A 94 -3.02 5.12 18.25
CA ASP A 94 -2.95 4.27 19.43
C ASP A 94 -4.34 4.01 20.03
N TYR A 95 -5.21 5.03 20.03
CA TYR A 95 -6.60 4.87 20.46
C TYR A 95 -7.40 3.94 19.53
N LEU A 96 -7.27 4.10 18.20
CA LEU A 96 -7.95 3.24 17.21
C LEU A 96 -7.46 1.80 17.28
N PHE A 97 -6.17 1.58 17.54
CA PHE A 97 -5.61 0.24 17.75
C PHE A 97 -6.33 -0.51 18.89
N ASP A 98 -6.51 0.16 20.03
CA ASP A 98 -7.25 -0.38 21.16
C ASP A 98 -8.76 -0.46 20.89
N LEU A 99 -9.33 0.55 20.19
CA LEU A 99 -10.74 0.58 19.81
C LEU A 99 -11.12 -0.62 18.94
N PHE A 100 -10.25 -1.01 18.01
CA PHE A 100 -10.48 -2.17 17.14
C PHE A 100 -10.12 -3.51 17.80
N LYS A 101 -9.67 -3.48 19.05
CA LYS A 101 -9.28 -4.68 19.81
C LYS A 101 -8.29 -5.56 19.07
N VAL A 102 -7.30 -4.94 18.38
CA VAL A 102 -6.35 -5.66 17.51
C VAL A 102 -5.58 -6.72 18.29
N ARG A 103 -5.06 -6.37 19.47
CA ARG A 103 -4.32 -7.29 20.35
C ARG A 103 -5.16 -8.48 20.78
N GLU A 104 -6.37 -8.21 21.28
CA GLU A 104 -7.30 -9.24 21.73
C GLU A 104 -7.70 -10.19 20.61
N ALA A 105 -7.88 -9.65 19.40
CA ALA A 105 -8.20 -10.46 18.22
C ALA A 105 -7.05 -11.43 17.87
N VAL A 106 -5.81 -10.92 17.89
CA VAL A 106 -4.62 -11.75 17.64
C VAL A 106 -4.45 -12.82 18.71
N GLU A 107 -4.53 -12.45 20.01
CA GLU A 107 -4.43 -13.39 21.10
C GLU A 107 -5.48 -14.50 21.02
N ALA A 108 -6.71 -14.18 20.65
CA ALA A 108 -7.80 -15.14 20.55
C ALA A 108 -7.68 -16.08 19.35
N LYS A 109 -7.08 -15.64 18.24
CA LYS A 109 -7.13 -16.35 16.95
C LYS A 109 -5.79 -16.92 16.47
N TYR A 110 -4.66 -16.46 17.01
CA TYR A 110 -3.32 -16.86 16.53
C TYR A 110 -3.15 -18.37 16.42
N GLU A 111 -3.53 -19.13 17.45
CA GLU A 111 -3.38 -20.58 17.48
C GLU A 111 -4.42 -21.33 16.63
N THR A 112 -5.60 -20.76 16.45
CA THR A 112 -6.75 -21.43 15.82
C THR A 112 -6.91 -21.09 14.36
N ALA A 113 -6.57 -19.88 13.94
CA ALA A 113 -6.73 -19.42 12.57
C ALA A 113 -5.48 -19.63 11.70
N LEU A 114 -4.28 -19.71 12.33
CA LEU A 114 -3.03 -19.88 11.60
C LEU A 114 -2.52 -21.32 11.67
N LYS A 115 -2.13 -21.90 10.53
CA LYS A 115 -1.54 -23.23 10.45
C LYS A 115 -0.17 -23.28 11.14
N PRO A 116 0.26 -24.44 11.66
CA PRO A 116 1.56 -24.57 12.34
C PRO A 116 2.76 -24.10 11.51
N LYS A 117 2.79 -24.36 10.20
CA LYS A 117 3.86 -23.92 9.30
C LYS A 117 3.89 -22.37 9.20
N THR A 118 2.75 -21.74 9.04
CA THR A 118 2.65 -20.26 9.01
C THR A 118 3.14 -19.66 10.32
N ARG A 119 2.77 -20.24 11.47
CA ARG A 119 3.25 -19.78 12.79
C ARG A 119 4.77 -19.94 12.94
N ALA A 120 5.34 -21.00 12.38
CA ALA A 120 6.80 -21.20 12.39
C ALA A 120 7.52 -20.12 11.56
N VAL A 121 6.99 -19.77 10.39
CA VAL A 121 7.49 -18.68 9.54
C VAL A 121 7.42 -17.34 10.27
N ILE A 122 6.29 -17.00 10.89
CA ILE A 122 6.11 -15.78 11.67
C ILE A 122 7.08 -15.71 12.86
N LYS A 123 7.24 -16.83 13.57
CA LYS A 123 8.16 -16.91 14.71
C LYS A 123 9.62 -16.70 14.28
N ALA A 124 10.02 -17.31 13.19
CA ALA A 124 11.37 -17.20 12.65
C ALA A 124 11.71 -15.72 12.31
N TYR A 125 10.78 -15.01 11.69
CA TYR A 125 10.92 -13.58 11.43
C TYR A 125 11.09 -12.77 12.72
N ALA A 126 10.24 -13.00 13.72
CA ALA A 126 10.35 -12.31 15.02
C ALA A 126 11.69 -12.59 15.70
N ASP A 127 12.19 -13.84 15.66
CA ASP A 127 13.49 -14.22 16.21
C ASP A 127 14.66 -13.52 15.47
N ALA A 128 14.56 -13.35 14.14
CA ALA A 128 15.55 -12.62 13.35
C ALA A 128 15.64 -11.14 13.73
N ILE A 129 14.46 -10.49 13.87
CA ILE A 129 14.37 -9.09 14.32
C ILE A 129 14.96 -8.92 15.71
N ASN A 130 14.69 -9.86 16.62
CA ASN A 130 15.26 -9.87 17.96
C ASN A 130 16.78 -10.01 17.93
N LEU A 131 17.32 -10.95 17.12
CA LEU A 131 18.74 -11.13 16.97
C LEU A 131 19.43 -9.85 16.49
N TYR A 132 18.94 -9.28 15.38
CA TYR A 132 19.50 -8.03 14.85
C TYR A 132 19.46 -6.90 15.90
N GLY A 133 18.35 -6.78 16.63
CA GLY A 133 18.20 -5.76 17.64
C GLY A 133 19.18 -5.88 18.82
N ILE A 134 19.48 -7.09 19.30
CA ILE A 134 20.49 -7.26 20.38
C ILE A 134 21.92 -7.06 19.90
N GLU A 135 22.18 -7.29 18.61
CA GLU A 135 23.49 -7.01 18.00
C GLU A 135 23.69 -5.50 17.71
N HIS A 136 22.60 -4.72 17.64
CA HIS A 136 22.62 -3.28 17.35
C HIS A 136 21.81 -2.48 18.39
N PRO A 137 22.13 -2.58 19.69
CA PRO A 137 21.30 -2.03 20.78
C PRO A 137 21.18 -0.49 20.74
N ASP A 138 22.13 0.20 20.13
CA ASP A 138 22.15 1.64 19.91
C ASP A 138 21.11 2.12 18.89
N LYS A 139 20.65 1.23 17.99
CA LYS A 139 19.62 1.51 16.99
C LYS A 139 18.18 1.21 17.48
N VAL A 140 18.02 0.53 18.62
CA VAL A 140 16.72 0.03 19.08
C VAL A 140 15.94 1.10 19.83
N ALA A 141 14.73 1.39 19.36
CA ALA A 141 13.81 2.28 20.06
C ALA A 141 13.24 1.63 21.34
N ALA A 142 12.97 2.44 22.36
CA ALA A 142 12.50 1.94 23.65
C ALA A 142 11.20 1.16 23.52
N GLY A 143 11.16 -0.06 24.06
CA GLY A 143 9.97 -0.92 24.07
C GLY A 143 9.70 -1.70 22.78
N VAL A 144 10.62 -1.69 21.79
CA VAL A 144 10.50 -2.51 20.58
C VAL A 144 10.87 -3.97 20.87
N LEU A 145 11.93 -4.23 21.62
CA LEU A 145 12.32 -5.60 21.97
C LEU A 145 11.73 -6.05 23.32
N PRO A 146 11.47 -7.34 23.49
CA PRO A 146 11.51 -8.39 22.50
C PRO A 146 10.29 -8.33 21.56
N VAL A 147 10.48 -8.67 20.28
CA VAL A 147 9.40 -8.85 19.30
C VAL A 147 8.82 -10.24 19.42
N THR A 148 7.50 -10.33 19.43
CA THR A 148 6.79 -11.61 19.50
C THR A 148 6.10 -11.93 18.16
N PRO A 149 5.79 -13.20 17.88
CA PRO A 149 4.98 -13.56 16.72
C PRO A 149 3.62 -12.86 16.67
N HIS A 150 3.03 -12.56 17.83
CA HIS A 150 1.77 -11.81 17.94
C HIS A 150 1.92 -10.35 17.46
N ASP A 151 3.05 -9.71 17.73
CA ASP A 151 3.32 -8.34 17.24
C ASP A 151 3.37 -8.31 15.71
N VAL A 152 3.98 -9.31 15.10
CA VAL A 152 4.05 -9.44 13.63
C VAL A 152 2.64 -9.56 13.03
N VAL A 153 1.79 -10.43 13.60
CA VAL A 153 0.40 -10.59 13.13
C VAL A 153 -0.43 -9.34 13.41
N ALA A 154 -0.24 -8.69 14.56
CA ALA A 154 -0.92 -7.44 14.90
C ALA A 154 -0.63 -6.33 13.88
N GLY A 155 0.58 -6.28 13.33
CA GLY A 155 0.95 -5.34 12.26
C GLY A 155 0.04 -5.46 11.04
N TYR A 156 -0.20 -6.67 10.55
CA TYR A 156 -1.12 -6.91 9.42
C TYR A 156 -2.57 -6.63 9.77
N THR A 157 -3.02 -7.17 10.90
CA THR A 157 -4.39 -6.97 11.36
C THR A 157 -4.72 -5.48 11.50
N TRP A 158 -3.73 -4.67 11.90
CA TRP A 158 -3.85 -3.22 11.99
C TRP A 158 -3.80 -2.51 10.63
N MET A 159 -2.85 -2.89 9.76
CA MET A 159 -2.58 -2.16 8.51
C MET A 159 -3.57 -2.46 7.37
N THR A 160 -4.03 -3.71 7.24
CA THR A 160 -4.78 -4.14 6.05
C THR A 160 -6.13 -3.41 5.84
N PRO A 161 -6.90 -2.98 6.87
CA PRO A 161 -8.12 -2.22 6.65
C PRO A 161 -7.91 -0.84 6.02
N PHE A 162 -6.73 -0.28 6.13
CA PHE A 162 -6.43 1.03 5.53
C PHE A 162 -6.21 0.98 4.02
N PHE A 163 -5.98 -0.20 3.44
CA PHE A 163 -5.88 -0.33 1.97
C PHE A 163 -7.20 -0.10 1.24
N TYR A 164 -8.35 -0.39 1.87
CA TYR A 164 -9.67 -0.08 1.31
C TYR A 164 -10.31 1.18 1.93
N ARG A 165 -9.48 2.10 2.44
CA ARG A 165 -9.86 3.45 2.91
C ARG A 165 -10.75 3.49 4.16
N LEU A 166 -10.52 2.62 5.12
CA LEU A 166 -11.13 2.76 6.44
C LEU A 166 -10.84 4.14 7.08
N ASP A 167 -9.64 4.68 6.83
CA ASP A 167 -9.23 6.03 7.26
C ASP A 167 -10.17 7.13 6.75
N GLY A 168 -10.54 7.11 5.47
CA GLY A 168 -11.49 8.08 4.91
C GLY A 168 -12.86 8.02 5.58
N ALA A 169 -13.41 6.80 5.77
CA ALA A 169 -14.68 6.62 6.47
C ALA A 169 -14.64 7.13 7.92
N LEU A 170 -13.51 6.97 8.61
CA LEU A 170 -13.33 7.49 9.98
C LEU A 170 -13.26 9.01 9.98
N GLU A 171 -12.57 9.61 9.02
CA GLU A 171 -12.44 11.07 8.93
C GLU A 171 -13.77 11.76 8.63
N ASP A 172 -14.56 11.21 7.72
CA ASP A 172 -15.89 11.73 7.39
C ASP A 172 -16.77 11.89 8.64
N LEU A 173 -16.61 10.99 9.63
CA LEU A 173 -17.33 11.07 10.89
C LEU A 173 -16.95 12.26 11.78
N PHE A 174 -15.71 12.77 11.65
CA PHE A 174 -15.20 13.86 12.47
C PHE A 174 -15.29 15.22 11.80
N THR A 175 -15.28 15.27 10.45
CA THR A 175 -15.26 16.51 9.67
C THR A 175 -16.63 16.98 9.21
N ALA A 176 -17.64 16.10 9.21
CA ALA A 176 -18.99 16.47 8.80
C ALA A 176 -19.61 17.53 9.72
N GLU A 177 -20.06 18.65 9.14
CA GLU A 177 -20.80 19.72 9.86
C GLU A 177 -22.25 19.29 10.19
N ASP A 178 -22.81 18.43 9.35
CA ASP A 178 -24.11 17.77 9.53
C ASP A 178 -23.95 16.25 9.66
N LYS A 179 -25.04 15.48 9.80
CA LYS A 179 -24.98 14.02 9.85
C LYS A 179 -24.18 13.50 8.64
N PRO A 180 -23.10 12.79 8.88
CA PRO A 180 -22.16 12.42 7.83
C PRO A 180 -22.85 11.56 6.76
N ALA A 181 -22.59 11.90 5.49
CA ALA A 181 -22.74 10.96 4.40
C ALA A 181 -21.42 10.20 4.29
N VAL A 182 -21.41 8.93 4.67
CA VAL A 182 -20.18 8.13 4.57
C VAL A 182 -20.00 7.76 3.11
N SER A 183 -19.10 8.47 2.45
CA SER A 183 -18.62 8.10 1.13
C SER A 183 -17.21 7.51 1.27
N PRO A 184 -16.97 6.25 0.91
CA PRO A 184 -15.63 5.69 0.90
C PRO A 184 -14.70 6.36 -0.13
N TRP A 185 -15.18 7.40 -0.82
CA TRP A 185 -14.55 8.06 -1.96
C TRP A 185 -13.94 9.43 -1.64
N GLN A 186 -14.05 9.95 -0.41
CA GLN A 186 -13.44 11.22 -0.03
C GLN A 186 -11.98 11.05 0.39
N GLN A 187 -11.10 11.97 -0.05
CA GLN A 187 -9.68 11.73 -0.21
C GLN A 187 -8.75 12.31 0.86
N THR A 188 -9.20 13.10 1.80
CA THR A 188 -8.28 13.78 2.72
C THR A 188 -8.38 13.22 4.12
N SER A 189 -7.30 12.60 4.60
CA SER A 189 -7.20 12.12 5.96
C SER A 189 -6.41 13.11 6.83
N HIS A 190 -7.10 13.78 7.78
CA HIS A 190 -6.47 14.57 8.83
C HIS A 190 -6.06 13.73 10.05
N LEU A 191 -6.28 12.41 10.03
CA LEU A 191 -5.94 11.51 11.13
C LEU A 191 -4.44 11.25 11.25
N ASN A 192 -3.57 11.92 10.47
CA ASN A 192 -2.12 11.66 10.40
C ASN A 192 -1.77 10.16 10.24
N LEU A 193 -2.72 9.39 9.69
CA LEU A 193 -2.41 8.09 9.12
C LEU A 193 -1.57 8.37 7.88
N PRO A 194 -0.54 7.57 7.58
CA PRO A 194 0.32 7.85 6.44
C PRO A 194 -0.54 8.08 5.21
N GLU A 195 -0.57 9.30 4.69
CA GLU A 195 -1.16 9.60 3.39
C GLU A 195 -0.37 8.80 2.34
N ALA A 196 -0.81 7.58 2.10
CA ALA A 196 -0.18 6.75 1.11
C ALA A 196 -0.88 7.03 -0.22
N VAL A 197 -0.16 7.62 -1.16
CA VAL A 197 -0.48 7.41 -2.56
C VAL A 197 -0.49 5.90 -2.78
N ARG A 198 -1.65 5.35 -3.09
CA ARG A 198 -1.86 3.90 -3.21
C ARG A 198 -2.39 3.61 -4.58
N GLY A 199 -1.56 3.06 -5.42
CA GLY A 199 -1.93 2.66 -6.75
C GLY A 199 -1.05 1.53 -7.23
N SER A 200 -1.32 0.99 -8.40
CA SER A 200 -0.49 -0.02 -9.06
C SER A 200 -0.96 -0.26 -10.47
N ASN A 201 -0.10 -0.88 -11.30
CA ASN A 201 -0.50 -1.53 -12.53
C ASN A 201 -0.14 -3.01 -12.45
N GLY A 202 -0.97 -3.87 -13.01
CA GLY A 202 -0.68 -5.27 -13.25
C GLY A 202 -1.15 -5.65 -14.65
N PHE A 203 -0.30 -6.29 -15.45
CA PHE A 203 -0.64 -6.72 -16.81
C PHE A 203 -0.29 -8.19 -16.97
N ALA A 204 -1.18 -8.99 -17.55
CA ALA A 204 -0.91 -10.38 -17.91
C ALA A 204 -1.29 -10.62 -19.38
N ILE A 205 -0.38 -11.23 -20.13
CA ILE A 205 -0.51 -11.53 -21.55
C ILE A 205 -0.39 -13.04 -21.73
N ALA A 206 -1.40 -13.64 -22.37
CA ALA A 206 -1.40 -15.05 -22.71
C ALA A 206 -0.56 -15.34 -23.98
N PRO A 207 -0.11 -16.59 -24.17
CA PRO A 207 0.60 -17.01 -25.39
C PRO A 207 -0.11 -16.65 -26.69
N SER A 208 -1.45 -16.66 -26.69
CA SER A 208 -2.26 -16.33 -27.86
C SER A 208 -2.21 -14.85 -28.27
N ARG A 209 -1.76 -13.97 -27.38
CA ARG A 209 -1.68 -12.52 -27.62
C ARG A 209 -0.24 -12.00 -27.66
N SER A 210 0.75 -12.82 -27.37
CA SER A 210 2.17 -12.48 -27.51
C SER A 210 2.69 -12.81 -28.91
N ASP A 211 3.69 -12.08 -29.37
CA ASP A 211 4.30 -12.26 -30.70
C ASP A 211 5.13 -13.55 -30.85
N ASP A 212 5.58 -14.10 -29.73
CA ASP A 212 6.48 -15.26 -29.63
C ASP A 212 5.86 -16.47 -28.91
N GLY A 213 4.60 -16.38 -28.45
CA GLY A 213 3.91 -17.46 -27.76
C GLY A 213 4.28 -17.58 -26.27
N HIS A 214 4.87 -16.57 -25.67
CA HIS A 214 5.24 -16.52 -24.25
C HIS A 214 4.08 -16.04 -23.37
N THR A 215 4.09 -16.45 -22.11
CA THR A 215 3.23 -15.85 -21.08
C THR A 215 3.98 -14.74 -20.36
N ARG A 216 3.36 -13.59 -20.21
CA ARG A 216 4.03 -12.43 -19.58
C ARG A 216 3.23 -11.84 -18.43
N LEU A 217 3.95 -11.38 -17.39
CA LEU A 217 3.37 -10.67 -16.25
C LEU A 217 4.19 -9.41 -15.93
N ILE A 218 3.50 -8.29 -15.78
CA ILE A 218 4.05 -7.06 -15.18
C ILE A 218 3.53 -6.93 -13.75
N VAL A 219 4.43 -6.78 -12.81
CA VAL A 219 4.21 -6.35 -11.43
C VAL A 219 4.69 -4.92 -11.31
N ASN A 220 3.81 -3.95 -11.06
CA ASN A 220 4.19 -2.54 -10.99
C ASN A 220 3.41 -1.81 -9.90
N SER A 221 3.97 -1.74 -8.72
CA SER A 221 3.36 -1.06 -7.57
C SER A 221 3.60 0.44 -7.59
N HIS A 222 2.56 1.23 -7.25
CA HIS A 222 2.66 2.66 -7.00
C HIS A 222 2.47 2.92 -5.51
N GLN A 223 3.58 3.01 -4.81
CA GLN A 223 3.62 3.15 -3.35
C GLN A 223 4.51 4.32 -2.95
N PRO A 224 4.47 4.76 -1.69
CA PRO A 224 5.50 5.64 -1.16
C PRO A 224 6.88 5.02 -1.33
N MET A 225 7.87 5.84 -1.73
CA MET A 225 9.25 5.39 -1.95
C MET A 225 9.99 5.10 -0.65
N THR A 226 9.46 5.57 0.49
CA THR A 226 9.96 5.29 1.85
C THR A 226 8.79 5.15 2.82
N GLY A 227 9.01 4.62 4.01
CA GLY A 227 7.98 4.49 5.05
C GLY A 227 7.38 3.09 5.14
N LEU A 228 6.26 2.98 5.87
CA LEU A 228 5.63 1.70 6.23
C LEU A 228 5.09 0.89 5.04
N TYR A 229 4.85 1.54 3.91
CA TYR A 229 4.37 0.93 2.68
C TYR A 229 5.44 0.85 1.58
N ALA A 230 6.70 1.16 1.90
CA ALA A 230 7.81 0.97 0.97
C ALA A 230 8.08 -0.53 0.78
N TRP A 231 8.35 -0.92 -0.47
CA TRP A 231 8.70 -2.29 -0.79
C TRP A 231 10.16 -2.59 -0.46
N TYR A 232 10.40 -3.78 0.08
CA TYR A 232 11.72 -4.36 0.24
C TYR A 232 11.83 -5.61 -0.64
N GLU A 233 12.73 -5.56 -1.63
CA GLU A 233 12.94 -6.62 -2.61
C GLU A 233 13.81 -7.74 -2.03
N ALA A 234 13.41 -8.99 -2.22
CA ALA A 234 14.18 -10.16 -1.83
C ALA A 234 13.84 -11.40 -2.69
N HIS A 235 14.70 -12.41 -2.61
CA HIS A 235 14.48 -13.74 -3.13
C HIS A 235 14.60 -14.76 -2.00
N MET A 236 13.56 -15.57 -1.77
CA MET A 236 13.47 -16.55 -0.69
C MET A 236 13.33 -17.95 -1.24
N VAL A 237 14.23 -18.84 -0.81
CA VAL A 237 14.27 -20.26 -1.24
C VAL A 237 14.34 -21.19 -0.03
N SER A 238 13.58 -22.27 -0.05
CA SER A 238 13.71 -23.37 0.93
C SER A 238 13.66 -24.74 0.27
N GLU A 239 14.23 -25.75 0.94
CA GLU A 239 14.13 -27.15 0.53
C GLU A 239 12.70 -27.71 0.72
N GLU A 240 11.79 -26.96 1.40
CA GLU A 240 10.37 -27.29 1.53
C GLU A 240 9.52 -26.81 0.35
N GLY A 241 10.13 -26.28 -0.70
CA GLY A 241 9.49 -25.89 -1.96
C GLY A 241 9.10 -24.41 -2.08
N LEU A 242 9.51 -23.55 -1.15
CA LEU A 242 9.46 -22.11 -1.36
C LEU A 242 10.56 -21.70 -2.34
N ASN A 243 10.20 -20.97 -3.39
CA ASN A 243 11.13 -20.29 -4.29
C ASN A 243 10.40 -19.09 -4.90
N ILE A 244 10.51 -17.93 -4.28
CA ILE A 244 9.81 -16.72 -4.70
C ILE A 244 10.76 -15.52 -4.67
N ALA A 245 10.82 -14.77 -5.78
CA ALA A 245 11.38 -13.43 -5.82
C ALA A 245 10.26 -12.40 -5.87
N GLY A 246 10.38 -11.33 -5.11
CA GLY A 246 9.32 -10.33 -5.00
C GLY A 246 9.61 -9.28 -3.95
N ALA A 247 8.56 -8.74 -3.34
CA ALA A 247 8.71 -7.72 -2.32
C ALA A 247 7.75 -7.90 -1.14
N GLY A 248 8.23 -7.50 0.03
CA GLY A 248 7.47 -7.44 1.29
C GLY A 248 7.48 -6.04 1.90
N PHE A 249 6.56 -5.80 2.84
CA PHE A 249 6.52 -4.56 3.62
C PHE A 249 7.36 -4.66 4.90
N PRO A 250 7.80 -3.54 5.48
CA PRO A 250 8.47 -3.53 6.77
C PRO A 250 7.63 -4.18 7.88
N GLY A 251 8.22 -5.14 8.56
CA GLY A 251 7.52 -5.89 9.62
C GLY A 251 6.78 -7.14 9.14
N THR A 252 6.95 -7.54 7.86
CA THR A 252 6.27 -8.71 7.28
C THR A 252 7.20 -9.92 7.14
N PRO A 253 6.76 -11.15 7.47
CA PRO A 253 7.63 -12.33 7.47
C PRO A 253 7.78 -13.02 6.11
N ILE A 254 7.11 -12.50 5.07
CA ILE A 254 6.98 -13.09 3.74
C ILE A 254 6.94 -12.00 2.66
N LEU A 255 7.07 -12.40 1.40
CA LEU A 255 6.82 -11.54 0.25
C LEU A 255 5.32 -11.54 -0.07
N ALA A 256 4.73 -10.33 -0.15
CA ALA A 256 3.29 -10.19 -0.39
C ALA A 256 2.91 -10.36 -1.86
N GLN A 257 3.83 -10.03 -2.77
CA GLN A 257 3.69 -10.23 -4.21
C GLN A 257 5.02 -10.69 -4.80
N GLY A 258 4.98 -11.40 -5.91
CA GLY A 258 6.20 -11.88 -6.53
C GLY A 258 5.97 -12.93 -7.60
N VAL A 259 7.09 -13.51 -8.02
CA VAL A 259 7.17 -14.51 -9.09
C VAL A 259 7.95 -15.71 -8.57
N THR A 260 7.40 -16.89 -8.82
CA THR A 260 8.03 -18.20 -8.63
C THR A 260 8.45 -18.74 -10.00
N PRO A 261 9.24 -19.81 -10.12
CA PRO A 261 9.48 -20.45 -11.42
C PRO A 261 8.21 -20.87 -12.17
N ASN A 262 7.11 -21.11 -11.44
CA ASN A 262 5.88 -21.66 -12.02
C ASN A 262 4.80 -20.62 -12.31
N LEU A 263 4.70 -19.56 -11.50
CA LEU A 263 3.63 -18.58 -11.56
C LEU A 263 4.07 -17.23 -10.97
N GLY A 264 3.28 -16.20 -11.23
CA GLY A 264 3.46 -14.89 -10.61
C GLY A 264 2.12 -14.20 -10.36
N TYR A 265 2.13 -13.28 -9.41
CA TYR A 265 0.95 -12.47 -9.12
C TYR A 265 1.33 -11.07 -8.60
N THR A 266 0.47 -10.13 -8.87
CA THR A 266 0.60 -8.76 -8.38
C THR A 266 -0.69 -8.24 -7.80
N HIS A 267 -0.59 -7.38 -6.80
CA HIS A 267 -1.71 -6.71 -6.18
C HIS A 267 -1.85 -5.29 -6.72
N THR A 268 -3.09 -4.91 -7.06
CA THR A 268 -3.43 -3.50 -7.26
C THR A 268 -4.54 -3.11 -6.30
N VAL A 269 -4.45 -1.93 -5.69
CA VAL A 269 -5.47 -1.45 -4.77
C VAL A 269 -6.81 -1.34 -5.48
N ASN A 270 -7.86 -1.95 -4.91
CA ASN A 270 -9.25 -1.75 -5.26
C ASN A 270 -9.97 -0.95 -4.15
N GLN A 271 -11.18 -0.51 -4.43
CA GLN A 271 -11.93 0.33 -3.51
C GLN A 271 -13.35 -0.22 -3.28
N PRO A 272 -13.50 -1.46 -2.82
CA PRO A 272 -14.79 -2.00 -2.44
C PRO A 272 -15.34 -1.24 -1.23
N ASP A 273 -16.64 -1.03 -1.20
CA ASP A 273 -17.33 -0.54 0.00
C ASP A 273 -17.39 -1.67 1.04
N LEU A 274 -16.46 -1.65 1.98
CA LEU A 274 -16.30 -2.65 3.05
C LEU A 274 -16.60 -2.08 4.45
N VAL A 275 -17.11 -0.85 4.55
CA VAL A 275 -17.33 -0.15 5.81
C VAL A 275 -18.78 0.32 5.91
N ASP A 276 -19.50 -0.11 6.95
CA ASP A 276 -20.83 0.37 7.26
C ASP A 276 -20.85 1.14 8.59
N VAL A 277 -21.53 2.26 8.60
CA VAL A 277 -21.66 3.14 9.76
C VAL A 277 -23.10 3.21 10.22
N TYR A 278 -23.30 3.06 11.53
CA TYR A 278 -24.60 3.03 12.17
C TYR A 278 -24.75 4.16 13.17
N ALA A 279 -25.73 5.05 12.99
CA ALA A 279 -26.07 6.07 13.98
C ALA A 279 -26.79 5.45 15.16
N LEU A 280 -26.21 5.56 16.36
CA LEU A 280 -26.77 4.98 17.57
C LEU A 280 -27.59 6.01 18.36
N GLN A 281 -28.74 5.59 18.84
CA GLN A 281 -29.47 6.31 19.89
C GLN A 281 -28.91 5.87 21.24
N VAL A 282 -28.37 6.80 22.02
CA VAL A 282 -27.74 6.52 23.32
C VAL A 282 -28.58 7.07 24.49
N ASP A 283 -28.33 6.58 25.69
CA ASP A 283 -29.02 6.99 26.92
C ASP A 283 -28.51 8.33 27.47
N ASP A 284 -27.27 8.71 27.25
CA ASP A 284 -26.64 9.96 27.64
C ASP A 284 -25.62 10.40 26.58
N GLU A 285 -25.81 11.56 25.98
CA GLU A 285 -24.97 12.09 24.90
C GLU A 285 -23.52 12.41 25.34
N LYS A 286 -23.28 12.64 26.64
CA LYS A 286 -21.95 12.97 27.17
C LYS A 286 -21.18 11.76 27.70
N LYS A 287 -21.91 10.80 28.25
CA LYS A 287 -21.32 9.61 28.89
C LYS A 287 -22.22 8.39 28.63
N PRO A 288 -22.32 7.94 27.38
CA PRO A 288 -23.22 6.87 27.02
C PRO A 288 -22.82 5.56 27.69
N LYS A 289 -23.81 4.87 28.23
CA LYS A 289 -23.63 3.52 28.78
C LYS A 289 -24.47 2.50 28.04
N ARG A 290 -25.55 2.94 27.40
CA ARG A 290 -26.50 2.09 26.68
C ARG A 290 -26.84 2.70 25.33
N TYR A 291 -27.13 1.83 24.39
CA TYR A 291 -27.64 2.19 23.07
C TYR A 291 -28.93 1.43 22.80
N LYS A 292 -29.73 1.90 21.85
CA LYS A 292 -30.99 1.29 21.47
C LYS A 292 -30.81 0.31 20.32
N LEU A 293 -31.30 -0.91 20.48
CA LEU A 293 -31.32 -1.95 19.46
C LEU A 293 -32.65 -2.69 19.53
N ASP A 294 -33.36 -2.79 18.40
CA ASP A 294 -34.68 -3.40 18.30
C ASP A 294 -35.67 -2.86 19.35
N GLY A 295 -35.65 -1.54 19.54
CA GLY A 295 -36.48 -0.87 20.53
C GLY A 295 -36.09 -1.07 22.01
N GLN A 296 -35.07 -1.87 22.30
CA GLN A 296 -34.58 -2.18 23.65
C GLN A 296 -33.25 -1.48 23.95
N TRP A 297 -33.05 -1.10 25.21
CA TRP A 297 -31.77 -0.58 25.69
C TRP A 297 -30.78 -1.74 25.93
N GLN A 298 -29.62 -1.68 25.26
CA GLN A 298 -28.50 -2.62 25.43
C GLN A 298 -27.32 -1.89 26.08
N ASP A 299 -26.59 -2.54 26.96
CA ASP A 299 -25.38 -1.98 27.55
C ASP A 299 -24.23 -2.02 26.53
N PHE A 300 -23.41 -0.97 26.49
CA PHE A 300 -22.11 -1.03 25.81
C PHE A 300 -21.15 -1.95 26.54
N ASP A 301 -20.31 -2.69 25.81
CA ASP A 301 -19.08 -3.23 26.36
C ASP A 301 -18.07 -2.07 26.44
N ILE A 302 -17.73 -1.67 27.69
CA ILE A 302 -16.87 -0.52 27.95
C ILE A 302 -15.56 -0.98 28.55
N THR A 303 -14.48 -0.77 27.81
CA THR A 303 -13.11 -1.02 28.25
C THR A 303 -12.30 0.27 28.29
N LYS A 304 -11.00 0.20 28.59
CA LYS A 304 -10.13 1.38 28.70
C LYS A 304 -8.93 1.23 27.77
N SER A 305 -8.80 2.16 26.86
CA SER A 305 -7.53 2.40 26.16
C SER A 305 -6.55 3.13 27.08
N LYS A 306 -5.32 2.65 27.15
CA LYS A 306 -4.25 3.22 27.98
C LYS A 306 -2.98 3.33 27.16
N PHE A 307 -2.64 4.51 26.73
CA PHE A 307 -1.44 4.79 25.96
C PHE A 307 -0.68 6.00 26.51
N ARG A 308 0.48 6.28 25.97
CA ARG A 308 1.32 7.38 26.40
C ARG A 308 1.57 8.34 25.25
N VAL A 309 1.63 9.62 25.52
CA VAL A 309 1.93 10.67 24.55
C VAL A 309 3.25 11.33 24.92
N LYS A 310 4.23 11.27 24.03
CA LYS A 310 5.53 11.94 24.19
C LYS A 310 5.35 13.44 24.35
N LEU A 311 6.03 14.00 25.32
CA LEU A 311 6.10 15.44 25.56
C LEU A 311 7.47 15.99 25.10
N PHE A 312 8.52 15.65 25.84
CA PHE A 312 9.92 16.04 25.53
C PHE A 312 10.88 15.10 26.27
N GLY A 313 12.03 14.82 25.67
CA GLY A 313 13.03 13.94 26.26
C GLY A 313 12.43 12.60 26.73
N PRO A 314 12.68 12.17 27.97
CA PRO A 314 12.15 10.92 28.52
C PRO A 314 10.71 11.05 29.06
N PHE A 315 10.06 12.21 28.94
CA PHE A 315 8.75 12.46 29.52
C PHE A 315 7.61 12.21 28.55
N SER A 316 6.61 11.45 29.01
CA SER A 316 5.36 11.18 28.31
C SER A 316 4.17 11.25 29.26
N LEU A 317 3.03 11.74 28.74
CA LEU A 317 1.78 11.84 29.50
C LEU A 317 0.99 10.54 29.35
N PRO A 318 0.63 9.85 30.44
CA PRO A 318 -0.28 8.73 30.38
C PRO A 318 -1.70 9.22 30.10
N ILE A 319 -2.33 8.64 29.08
CA ILE A 319 -3.70 8.92 28.67
C ILE A 319 -4.56 7.70 28.94
N THR A 320 -5.79 7.94 29.39
CA THR A 320 -6.81 6.90 29.52
C THR A 320 -8.09 7.39 28.86
N ARG A 321 -8.68 6.58 27.99
CA ARG A 321 -9.94 6.84 27.29
C ARG A 321 -10.86 5.64 27.40
N ASP A 322 -12.17 5.89 27.38
CA ASP A 322 -13.17 4.84 27.24
C ASP A 322 -13.17 4.31 25.80
N VAL A 323 -13.27 3.01 25.69
CA VAL A 323 -13.47 2.27 24.43
C VAL A 323 -14.86 1.66 24.52
N LEU A 324 -15.74 2.05 23.63
CA LEU A 324 -17.12 1.59 23.59
C LEU A 324 -17.31 0.61 22.45
N TRP A 325 -18.00 -0.49 22.72
CA TRP A 325 -18.43 -1.46 21.72
C TRP A 325 -19.91 -1.75 21.84
N SER A 326 -20.58 -1.81 20.68
CA SER A 326 -21.95 -2.28 20.52
C SER A 326 -21.96 -3.63 19.80
N GLU A 327 -23.12 -4.22 19.59
CA GLU A 327 -23.28 -5.42 18.74
C GLU A 327 -22.89 -5.15 17.27
N HIS A 328 -22.97 -3.88 16.81
CA HIS A 328 -22.52 -3.48 15.48
C HIS A 328 -21.01 -3.50 15.34
N GLY A 329 -20.27 -3.23 16.41
CA GLY A 329 -18.80 -3.09 16.43
C GLY A 329 -18.33 -1.94 17.31
N PRO A 330 -17.08 -1.46 17.09
CA PRO A 330 -16.51 -0.31 17.81
C PRO A 330 -17.32 0.97 17.61
N VAL A 331 -17.37 1.82 18.63
CA VAL A 331 -18.19 3.03 18.64
C VAL A 331 -17.32 4.28 18.80
N LEU A 332 -17.49 5.23 17.88
CA LEU A 332 -16.90 6.55 17.93
C LEU A 332 -17.93 7.59 18.38
N SER A 333 -17.54 8.44 19.31
CA SER A 333 -18.29 9.62 19.73
C SER A 333 -17.74 10.85 19.02
N THR A 334 -18.54 11.52 18.25
CA THR A 334 -18.18 12.70 17.45
C THR A 334 -19.04 13.90 17.85
N PRO A 335 -18.75 15.11 17.37
CA PRO A 335 -19.62 16.27 17.62
C PRO A 335 -21.06 16.11 17.09
N THR A 336 -21.28 15.26 16.10
CA THR A 336 -22.56 15.03 15.44
C THR A 336 -23.36 13.83 15.98
N GLY A 337 -22.76 13.03 16.87
CA GLY A 337 -23.43 11.88 17.50
C GLY A 337 -22.51 10.70 17.82
N HIS A 338 -23.13 9.56 18.06
CA HIS A 338 -22.44 8.30 18.36
C HIS A 338 -22.65 7.31 17.22
N TYR A 339 -21.55 6.82 16.65
CA TYR A 339 -21.57 5.98 15.47
C TYR A 339 -20.85 4.66 15.74
N ALA A 340 -21.53 3.55 15.51
CA ALA A 340 -20.87 2.25 15.46
C ALA A 340 -20.34 2.01 14.04
N ILE A 341 -19.15 1.41 13.95
CA ILE A 341 -18.49 1.12 12.70
C ILE A 341 -18.38 -0.39 12.55
N ARG A 342 -18.85 -0.92 11.42
CA ARG A 342 -18.70 -2.31 11.05
C ARG A 342 -17.92 -2.38 9.76
N PHE A 343 -16.75 -3.01 9.77
CA PHE A 343 -15.91 -3.10 8.59
C PHE A 343 -15.41 -4.53 8.37
N ALA A 344 -15.18 -4.88 7.13
CA ALA A 344 -14.68 -6.18 6.77
C ALA A 344 -13.25 -6.38 7.30
N GLY A 345 -12.99 -7.57 7.84
CA GLY A 345 -11.68 -7.90 8.40
C GLY A 345 -11.44 -7.38 9.81
N LEU A 346 -12.44 -6.86 10.51
CA LEU A 346 -12.31 -6.54 11.93
C LEU A 346 -11.85 -7.78 12.71
N GLY A 347 -10.60 -7.72 13.23
CA GLY A 347 -9.96 -8.85 13.88
C GLY A 347 -9.59 -10.02 12.96
N GLU A 348 -9.41 -9.82 11.67
CA GLU A 348 -8.87 -10.81 10.73
C GLU A 348 -7.36 -10.95 10.92
N VAL A 349 -6.87 -12.20 11.01
CA VAL A 349 -5.46 -12.51 11.23
C VAL A 349 -4.84 -13.37 10.12
N GLY A 350 -5.64 -13.76 9.13
CA GLY A 350 -5.28 -14.76 8.11
C GLY A 350 -4.46 -14.26 6.92
N ALA A 351 -4.21 -12.95 6.79
CA ALA A 351 -3.55 -12.39 5.62
C ALA A 351 -2.16 -13.00 5.36
N VAL A 352 -1.34 -13.14 6.41
CA VAL A 352 0.00 -13.75 6.29
C VAL A 352 -0.06 -15.18 5.76
N GLN A 353 -1.02 -15.98 6.25
CA GLN A 353 -1.18 -17.36 5.81
C GLN A 353 -1.58 -17.43 4.34
N GLN A 354 -2.52 -16.58 3.92
CA GLN A 354 -2.95 -16.56 2.52
C GLN A 354 -1.79 -16.19 1.59
N TRP A 355 -1.03 -15.10 1.87
CA TRP A 355 0.13 -14.72 1.07
C TRP A 355 1.24 -15.78 1.08
N TYR A 356 1.50 -16.39 2.23
CA TYR A 356 2.48 -17.49 2.33
C TYR A 356 2.08 -18.67 1.43
N GLU A 357 0.81 -19.08 1.47
CA GLU A 357 0.33 -20.20 0.64
C GLU A 357 0.24 -19.80 -0.85
N MET A 358 -0.09 -18.54 -1.18
CA MET A 358 -0.01 -18.05 -2.57
C MET A 358 1.42 -18.13 -3.10
N GLY A 359 2.42 -17.70 -2.32
CA GLY A 359 3.83 -17.74 -2.70
C GLY A 359 4.43 -19.14 -2.79
N LYS A 360 3.76 -20.15 -2.24
CA LYS A 360 4.16 -21.57 -2.32
C LYS A 360 3.40 -22.37 -3.37
N ALA A 361 2.33 -21.82 -3.93
CA ALA A 361 1.52 -22.51 -4.91
C ALA A 361 2.35 -22.93 -6.14
N GLN A 362 2.13 -24.13 -6.63
CA GLN A 362 2.85 -24.68 -7.77
C GLN A 362 2.07 -24.56 -9.09
N ASP A 363 0.77 -24.35 -8.99
CA ASP A 363 -0.15 -24.21 -10.13
C ASP A 363 -1.34 -23.30 -9.78
N LEU A 364 -2.16 -23.02 -10.80
CA LEU A 364 -3.38 -22.20 -10.65
C LEU A 364 -4.38 -22.77 -9.64
N GLY A 365 -4.47 -24.11 -9.54
CA GLY A 365 -5.40 -24.77 -8.62
C GLY A 365 -5.03 -24.54 -7.16
N GLU A 366 -3.77 -24.73 -6.81
CA GLU A 366 -3.23 -24.47 -5.47
C GLU A 366 -3.32 -22.95 -5.14
N TRP A 367 -2.97 -22.11 -6.11
CA TRP A 367 -3.05 -20.66 -5.92
C TRP A 367 -4.49 -20.19 -5.66
N ARG A 368 -5.47 -20.69 -6.42
CA ARG A 368 -6.91 -20.40 -6.17
C ARG A 368 -7.39 -20.93 -4.83
N ALA A 369 -6.88 -22.08 -4.38
CA ALA A 369 -7.18 -22.60 -3.04
C ALA A 369 -6.64 -21.66 -1.94
N ALA A 370 -5.46 -21.05 -2.14
CA ALA A 370 -4.93 -20.05 -1.22
C ALA A 370 -5.79 -18.80 -1.18
N ILE A 371 -6.22 -18.26 -2.34
CA ILE A 371 -7.12 -17.10 -2.44
C ILE A 371 -8.47 -17.35 -1.76
N ALA A 372 -9.02 -18.58 -1.88
CA ALA A 372 -10.30 -18.94 -1.28
C ALA A 372 -10.35 -18.81 0.25
N GLN A 373 -9.20 -18.70 0.94
CA GLN A 373 -9.15 -18.44 2.39
C GLN A 373 -9.70 -17.05 2.77
N ASN A 374 -9.68 -16.10 1.83
CA ASN A 374 -10.24 -14.76 2.01
C ASN A 374 -9.68 -14.02 3.25
N GLY A 375 -8.40 -14.25 3.56
CA GLY A 375 -7.68 -13.58 4.65
C GLY A 375 -7.11 -12.22 4.26
N VAL A 376 -6.79 -12.02 2.97
CA VAL A 376 -6.39 -10.74 2.38
C VAL A 376 -7.66 -9.95 2.04
N LEU A 377 -7.84 -8.80 2.69
CA LEU A 377 -9.14 -8.12 2.78
C LEU A 377 -9.62 -7.48 1.49
N SER A 378 -8.67 -6.98 0.69
CA SER A 378 -8.97 -6.28 -0.58
C SER A 378 -7.74 -6.32 -1.47
N PHE A 379 -7.88 -6.21 -2.73
CA PHE A 379 -6.95 -5.98 -3.85
C PHE A 379 -7.49 -6.63 -5.11
N ASN A 380 -7.39 -5.97 -6.25
CA ASN A 380 -7.37 -6.69 -7.50
C ASN A 380 -6.08 -7.49 -7.59
N ILE A 381 -6.13 -8.72 -8.06
CA ILE A 381 -4.94 -9.55 -8.20
C ILE A 381 -4.86 -10.04 -9.64
N VAL A 382 -3.77 -9.67 -10.32
CA VAL A 382 -3.44 -10.16 -11.67
C VAL A 382 -2.48 -11.32 -11.53
N TYR A 383 -2.75 -12.40 -12.25
CA TYR A 383 -2.05 -13.69 -12.22
C TYR A 383 -1.57 -14.09 -13.61
N ALA A 384 -0.42 -14.74 -13.68
CA ALA A 384 0.05 -15.48 -14.85
C ALA A 384 0.89 -16.68 -14.45
N ASP A 385 0.96 -17.72 -15.31
CA ASP A 385 1.78 -18.91 -15.05
C ASP A 385 2.45 -19.46 -16.32
N LYS A 386 3.38 -20.39 -16.12
CA LYS A 386 4.15 -21.06 -17.18
C LYS A 386 3.30 -21.95 -18.07
N GLU A 387 2.11 -22.34 -17.65
CA GLU A 387 1.18 -23.16 -18.46
C GLU A 387 0.33 -22.30 -19.40
N GLY A 388 0.54 -20.97 -19.42
CA GLY A 388 -0.18 -20.04 -20.28
C GLY A 388 -1.46 -19.48 -19.67
N ASN A 389 -1.77 -19.79 -18.40
CA ASN A 389 -2.93 -19.24 -17.75
C ASN A 389 -2.67 -17.78 -17.35
N ILE A 390 -3.67 -16.94 -17.59
CA ILE A 390 -3.72 -15.58 -17.10
C ILE A 390 -5.07 -15.31 -16.42
N GLY A 391 -5.12 -14.36 -15.51
CA GLY A 391 -6.39 -13.98 -14.90
C GLY A 391 -6.31 -12.73 -14.06
N GLU A 392 -7.49 -12.21 -13.75
CA GLU A 392 -7.69 -11.14 -12.77
C GLU A 392 -8.83 -11.52 -11.86
N ILE A 393 -8.67 -11.24 -10.57
CA ILE A 393 -9.72 -11.37 -9.57
C ILE A 393 -9.85 -10.09 -8.75
N TYR A 394 -11.09 -9.57 -8.67
CA TYR A 394 -11.49 -8.53 -7.74
C TYR A 394 -11.60 -9.12 -6.33
N ASN A 395 -10.47 -9.35 -5.66
CA ASN A 395 -10.49 -9.93 -4.33
C ASN A 395 -10.96 -8.91 -3.29
N ALA A 396 -11.98 -9.26 -2.53
CA ALA A 396 -12.52 -8.47 -1.43
C ALA A 396 -13.17 -9.38 -0.38
N LYS A 397 -12.98 -9.09 0.89
CA LYS A 397 -13.74 -9.72 1.97
C LYS A 397 -15.16 -9.11 2.03
N MET A 398 -15.95 -9.40 1.01
CA MET A 398 -17.22 -8.75 0.70
C MET A 398 -18.31 -9.12 1.69
N PRO A 399 -18.92 -8.15 2.42
CA PRO A 399 -20.02 -8.40 3.33
C PRO A 399 -21.27 -8.93 2.61
N SER A 400 -21.99 -9.88 3.23
CA SER A 400 -23.28 -10.38 2.75
C SER A 400 -24.40 -9.45 3.19
N ARG A 401 -24.55 -8.32 2.48
CA ARG A 401 -25.56 -7.29 2.75
C ARG A 401 -26.91 -7.65 2.13
N ILE A 402 -28.01 -7.24 2.78
CA ILE A 402 -29.39 -7.39 2.24
C ILE A 402 -29.68 -6.32 1.20
N GLU A 403 -30.59 -6.64 0.27
CA GLU A 403 -31.06 -5.69 -0.73
C GLU A 403 -31.97 -4.62 -0.11
N GLY A 404 -31.95 -3.41 -0.68
CA GLY A 404 -32.83 -2.29 -0.38
C GLY A 404 -32.17 -1.10 0.32
N PRO A 405 -31.38 -1.26 1.41
CA PRO A 405 -30.67 -0.15 2.03
C PRO A 405 -29.63 0.48 1.10
N GLU A 406 -29.37 1.78 1.29
CA GLU A 406 -28.23 2.50 0.70
C GLU A 406 -27.03 2.32 1.64
N TRP A 407 -26.19 1.32 1.34
CA TRP A 407 -25.10 0.91 2.20
C TRP A 407 -23.94 1.93 2.24
N ASP A 408 -23.85 2.81 1.25
CA ASP A 408 -22.94 3.94 1.17
C ASP A 408 -23.36 5.14 2.05
N LYS A 409 -24.36 4.97 2.91
CA LYS A 409 -24.87 6.00 3.82
C LYS A 409 -24.87 5.53 5.27
N VAL A 410 -24.97 6.49 6.20
CA VAL A 410 -25.17 6.17 7.61
C VAL A 410 -26.51 5.48 7.82
N LEU A 411 -26.47 4.29 8.38
CA LEU A 411 -27.60 3.43 8.62
C LEU A 411 -28.19 3.65 10.03
N PRO A 412 -29.50 3.39 10.25
CA PRO A 412 -30.07 3.42 11.59
C PRO A 412 -29.56 2.27 12.44
N GLY A 413 -29.00 2.58 13.61
CA GLY A 413 -28.36 1.62 14.52
C GLY A 413 -29.32 0.84 15.41
N ASP A 414 -30.65 1.06 15.29
CA ASP A 414 -31.65 0.33 16.06
C ASP A 414 -32.26 -0.88 15.32
N GLN A 415 -31.75 -1.17 14.10
CA GLN A 415 -32.27 -2.22 13.22
C GLN A 415 -31.32 -3.42 13.06
N PRO A 416 -31.50 -4.51 13.82
CA PRO A 416 -30.62 -5.69 13.79
C PRO A 416 -30.46 -6.31 12.39
N LYS A 417 -31.49 -6.23 11.53
CA LYS A 417 -31.45 -6.77 10.16
C LYS A 417 -30.41 -6.12 9.25
N LEU A 418 -29.91 -4.92 9.62
CA LEU A 418 -28.87 -4.21 8.88
C LEU A 418 -27.46 -4.65 9.28
N MET A 419 -27.31 -5.48 10.31
CA MET A 419 -26.01 -6.04 10.70
C MET A 419 -25.75 -7.31 9.90
N TRP A 420 -24.89 -7.22 8.88
CA TRP A 420 -24.40 -8.43 8.21
C TRP A 420 -23.48 -9.23 9.16
N LYS A 421 -23.48 -10.55 9.01
CA LYS A 421 -22.72 -11.49 9.86
C LYS A 421 -21.73 -12.32 9.07
N ASP A 422 -21.98 -12.49 7.78
CA ASP A 422 -21.24 -13.38 6.90
C ASP A 422 -20.59 -12.59 5.75
N TYR A 423 -19.66 -13.24 5.07
CA TYR A 423 -19.02 -12.74 3.88
C TYR A 423 -19.39 -13.60 2.67
N ARG A 424 -19.37 -12.99 1.50
CA ARG A 424 -19.50 -13.71 0.24
C ARG A 424 -18.27 -14.57 -0.03
N SER A 425 -18.49 -15.68 -0.73
CA SER A 425 -17.41 -16.51 -1.23
C SER A 425 -16.60 -15.75 -2.29
N VAL A 426 -15.30 -15.98 -2.34
CA VAL A 426 -14.42 -15.45 -3.39
C VAL A 426 -14.90 -15.84 -4.79
N SER A 427 -15.55 -17.01 -4.95
CA SER A 427 -16.11 -17.46 -6.23
C SER A 427 -17.32 -16.63 -6.73
N GLU A 428 -17.94 -15.81 -5.86
CA GLU A 428 -19.03 -14.90 -6.22
C GLU A 428 -18.53 -13.51 -6.67
N LEU A 429 -17.23 -13.22 -6.51
CA LEU A 429 -16.63 -11.94 -6.85
C LEU A 429 -16.30 -11.86 -8.34
N PRO A 430 -16.25 -10.66 -8.95
CA PRO A 430 -15.80 -10.49 -10.32
C PRO A 430 -14.42 -11.11 -10.53
N GLN A 431 -14.29 -11.92 -11.57
CA GLN A 431 -13.02 -12.55 -11.93
C GLN A 431 -13.04 -12.96 -13.39
N ILE A 432 -11.91 -12.87 -14.07
CA ILE A 432 -11.71 -13.29 -15.46
C ILE A 432 -10.51 -14.25 -15.50
N TRP A 433 -10.69 -15.40 -16.12
CA TRP A 433 -9.66 -16.42 -16.30
C TRP A 433 -9.56 -16.84 -17.75
N ASN A 434 -8.36 -16.79 -18.32
CA ASN A 434 -8.05 -17.23 -19.69
C ASN A 434 -9.04 -16.63 -20.73
N PRO A 435 -9.22 -15.29 -20.77
CA PRO A 435 -10.13 -14.70 -21.73
C PRO A 435 -9.66 -14.96 -23.17
N GLU A 436 -10.61 -15.15 -24.09
CA GLU A 436 -10.29 -15.34 -25.52
C GLU A 436 -9.51 -14.16 -26.10
N CYS A 437 -9.65 -12.97 -25.53
CA CYS A 437 -8.91 -11.76 -25.91
C CYS A 437 -7.39 -11.85 -25.61
N GLY A 438 -6.96 -12.79 -24.75
CA GLY A 438 -5.57 -13.11 -24.49
C GLY A 438 -4.82 -12.12 -23.60
N TRP A 439 -5.51 -11.20 -22.94
CA TRP A 439 -4.89 -10.26 -21.99
C TRP A 439 -5.85 -9.82 -20.89
N VAL A 440 -5.31 -9.50 -19.73
CA VAL A 440 -6.02 -8.84 -18.63
C VAL A 440 -5.10 -7.83 -17.95
N PHE A 441 -5.69 -6.80 -17.36
CA PHE A 441 -4.92 -5.85 -16.57
C PHE A 441 -5.72 -5.33 -15.37
N SER A 442 -5.03 -4.70 -14.43
CA SER A 442 -5.63 -3.82 -13.45
C SER A 442 -4.77 -2.56 -13.28
N ALA A 443 -5.41 -1.40 -13.22
CA ALA A 443 -4.80 -0.11 -12.95
C ALA A 443 -5.63 0.69 -11.94
N ASN A 444 -6.09 0.02 -10.88
CA ASN A 444 -6.94 0.55 -9.80
C ASN A 444 -8.28 1.09 -10.30
N ALA A 445 -8.88 0.39 -11.23
CA ALA A 445 -10.20 0.73 -11.79
C ALA A 445 -11.21 -0.38 -11.52
N THR A 446 -12.45 -0.13 -11.92
CA THR A 446 -13.52 -1.10 -11.86
C THR A 446 -13.16 -2.42 -12.55
N PRO A 447 -13.58 -3.60 -12.02
CA PRO A 447 -13.31 -4.91 -12.63
C PRO A 447 -14.15 -5.19 -13.88
N PHE A 448 -14.85 -4.18 -14.39
CA PHE A 448 -15.70 -4.27 -15.58
C PHE A 448 -15.04 -3.68 -16.84
N ASP A 449 -13.79 -3.18 -16.72
CA ASP A 449 -13.03 -2.56 -17.80
C ASP A 449 -11.55 -2.96 -17.68
N ILE A 450 -11.26 -4.29 -17.72
CA ILE A 450 -9.92 -4.87 -17.48
C ILE A 450 -9.42 -5.72 -18.64
N THR A 451 -10.15 -5.80 -19.73
CA THR A 451 -9.81 -6.46 -21.01
C THR A 451 -10.73 -5.91 -22.10
N ASP A 452 -10.77 -6.51 -23.29
CA ASP A 452 -11.73 -6.15 -24.34
C ASP A 452 -13.18 -6.26 -23.82
N GLU A 453 -14.06 -5.38 -24.29
CA GLU A 453 -15.48 -5.33 -23.89
C GLU A 453 -16.17 -6.69 -23.99
N ALA A 454 -15.89 -7.46 -25.04
CA ALA A 454 -16.47 -8.79 -25.27
C ALA A 454 -16.04 -9.84 -24.22
N CYS A 455 -14.91 -9.64 -23.56
CA CYS A 455 -14.32 -10.57 -22.58
C CYS A 455 -14.56 -10.11 -21.14
N ASN A 456 -15.05 -8.90 -20.93
CA ASN A 456 -15.22 -8.31 -19.59
C ASN A 456 -16.37 -8.93 -18.79
N ASN A 457 -16.22 -8.87 -17.45
CA ASN A 457 -17.33 -9.08 -16.54
C ASN A 457 -18.50 -8.13 -16.86
N GLN A 458 -19.73 -8.61 -16.77
CA GLN A 458 -20.91 -7.78 -16.96
C GLN A 458 -21.37 -7.22 -15.61
N ARG A 459 -21.46 -5.90 -15.50
CA ARG A 459 -21.86 -5.23 -14.26
C ARG A 459 -23.28 -5.65 -13.81
N SER A 460 -24.16 -5.99 -14.74
CA SER A 460 -25.53 -6.45 -14.47
C SER A 460 -25.58 -7.75 -13.66
N ASP A 461 -24.52 -8.53 -13.65
CA ASP A 461 -24.45 -9.82 -12.97
C ASP A 461 -24.18 -9.68 -11.47
N TYR A 462 -23.85 -8.47 -11.02
CA TYR A 462 -23.47 -8.18 -9.63
C TYR A 462 -24.43 -7.18 -9.00
N SER A 463 -24.96 -7.54 -7.83
CA SER A 463 -25.82 -6.65 -7.05
C SER A 463 -25.08 -5.37 -6.63
N LYS A 464 -25.83 -4.28 -6.47
CA LYS A 464 -25.32 -3.03 -5.90
C LYS A 464 -24.82 -3.19 -4.47
N THR A 465 -25.27 -4.21 -3.74
CA THR A 465 -24.85 -4.51 -2.37
C THR A 465 -23.38 -4.93 -2.26
N PHE A 466 -22.74 -5.29 -3.39
CA PHE A 466 -21.31 -5.52 -3.45
C PHE A 466 -20.49 -4.23 -3.27
N GLY A 467 -21.06 -3.06 -3.55
CA GLY A 467 -20.32 -1.79 -3.39
C GLY A 467 -19.06 -1.71 -4.24
N ILE A 468 -19.08 -2.30 -5.46
CA ILE A 468 -17.93 -2.28 -6.37
C ILE A 468 -17.83 -0.90 -7.02
N GLU A 469 -16.63 -0.34 -7.05
CA GLU A 469 -16.33 0.96 -7.65
C GLU A 469 -16.68 1.02 -9.15
N LYS A 470 -16.99 2.25 -9.60
CA LYS A 470 -17.31 2.55 -11.01
C LYS A 470 -16.23 3.33 -11.72
N ARG A 471 -15.18 3.66 -10.99
CA ARG A 471 -14.12 4.53 -11.47
C ARG A 471 -13.30 3.87 -12.57
N ILE A 472 -13.00 4.64 -13.62
CA ILE A 472 -11.98 4.33 -14.63
C ILE A 472 -10.88 5.38 -14.48
N THR A 473 -9.64 4.93 -14.25
CA THR A 473 -8.46 5.80 -14.17
C THR A 473 -8.01 6.21 -15.58
N ASN A 474 -7.20 7.27 -15.68
CA ASN A 474 -6.51 7.56 -16.93
C ASN A 474 -5.64 6.38 -17.37
N ARG A 475 -4.97 5.74 -16.43
CA ARG A 475 -4.11 4.57 -16.67
C ARG A 475 -4.89 3.41 -17.31
N SER A 476 -6.11 3.14 -16.83
CA SER A 476 -6.98 2.11 -17.44
C SER A 476 -7.38 2.46 -18.87
N ARG A 477 -7.77 3.73 -19.14
CA ARG A 477 -8.08 4.19 -20.50
C ARG A 477 -6.90 4.04 -21.44
N ARG A 478 -5.70 4.38 -20.97
CA ARG A 478 -4.46 4.22 -21.74
C ARG A 478 -4.14 2.75 -22.01
N ALA A 479 -4.24 1.91 -20.98
CA ALA A 479 -4.00 0.46 -21.13
C ALA A 479 -4.96 -0.15 -22.15
N LEU A 480 -6.28 0.08 -22.05
CA LEU A 480 -7.27 -0.35 -23.04
C LEU A 480 -6.86 0.10 -24.45
N THR A 481 -6.57 1.39 -24.65
CA THR A 481 -6.21 1.94 -25.95
C THR A 481 -4.95 1.28 -26.56
N LEU A 482 -3.98 0.91 -25.73
CA LEU A 482 -2.71 0.30 -26.15
C LEU A 482 -2.89 -1.19 -26.48
N PHE A 483 -3.55 -1.94 -25.59
CA PHE A 483 -3.71 -3.38 -25.74
C PHE A 483 -4.74 -3.78 -26.81
N GLU A 484 -5.88 -3.06 -26.93
CA GLU A 484 -6.90 -3.37 -27.95
C GLU A 484 -6.37 -3.30 -29.37
N LYS A 485 -5.43 -2.40 -29.66
CA LYS A 485 -4.89 -2.14 -30.99
C LYS A 485 -3.75 -3.08 -31.41
N ASP A 486 -3.21 -3.83 -30.45
CA ASP A 486 -2.02 -4.65 -30.65
C ASP A 486 -2.39 -6.13 -30.58
N GLU A 487 -2.36 -6.82 -31.73
CA GLU A 487 -2.75 -8.22 -31.85
C GLU A 487 -1.63 -9.20 -31.48
N ALA A 488 -0.36 -8.73 -31.34
CA ALA A 488 0.81 -9.58 -31.12
C ALA A 488 1.88 -8.82 -30.30
N ILE A 489 1.63 -8.72 -28.99
CA ILE A 489 2.40 -7.88 -28.05
C ILE A 489 3.78 -8.49 -27.79
N SER A 490 4.83 -7.79 -28.19
CA SER A 490 6.23 -8.13 -27.90
C SER A 490 6.66 -7.73 -26.48
N GLU A 491 7.80 -8.25 -26.01
CA GLU A 491 8.42 -7.80 -24.76
C GLU A 491 8.64 -6.27 -24.78
N GLU A 492 9.23 -5.75 -25.86
CA GLU A 492 9.54 -4.32 -25.98
C GLU A 492 8.28 -3.45 -25.90
N GLU A 493 7.20 -3.87 -26.56
CA GLU A 493 5.92 -3.17 -26.52
C GLU A 493 5.28 -3.20 -25.15
N LEU A 494 5.26 -4.34 -24.48
CA LEU A 494 4.70 -4.46 -23.13
C LEU A 494 5.44 -3.56 -22.12
N LEU A 495 6.77 -3.52 -22.18
CA LEU A 495 7.58 -2.64 -21.34
C LEU A 495 7.36 -1.16 -21.68
N ARG A 496 7.17 -0.82 -22.98
CA ARG A 496 6.82 0.52 -23.42
C ARG A 496 5.41 0.92 -22.96
N TYR A 497 4.43 0.01 -23.00
CA TYR A 497 3.06 0.27 -22.52
C TYR A 497 3.04 0.54 -21.02
N ARG A 498 3.75 -0.27 -20.23
CA ARG A 498 3.93 -0.01 -18.82
C ARG A 498 4.52 1.38 -18.53
N ALA A 499 5.44 1.85 -19.36
CA ALA A 499 6.14 3.12 -19.21
C ALA A 499 5.47 4.31 -19.93
N ASP A 500 4.21 4.15 -20.41
CA ASP A 500 3.48 5.23 -21.09
C ASP A 500 3.26 6.42 -20.16
N THR A 501 3.63 7.62 -20.65
CA THR A 501 3.60 8.90 -19.94
C THR A 501 2.43 9.80 -20.33
N ARG A 502 1.42 9.27 -21.04
CA ARG A 502 0.39 10.09 -21.66
C ARG A 502 -0.92 10.09 -20.89
N TYR A 503 -1.59 11.22 -20.95
CA TYR A 503 -3.00 11.33 -20.61
C TYR A 503 -3.88 10.99 -21.83
N ASP A 504 -4.92 10.19 -21.59
CA ASP A 504 -5.99 9.93 -22.54
C ASP A 504 -6.80 11.20 -22.79
N PRO A 505 -7.27 11.47 -24.01
CA PRO A 505 -8.11 12.63 -24.31
C PRO A 505 -9.37 12.76 -23.45
N GLN A 506 -9.89 11.65 -22.92
CA GLN A 506 -11.06 11.62 -22.03
C GLN A 506 -10.69 11.70 -20.54
N SER A 507 -9.42 11.86 -20.19
CA SER A 507 -8.99 12.00 -18.79
C SER A 507 -9.43 13.35 -18.20
N GLN A 508 -9.57 13.40 -16.88
CA GLN A 508 -9.92 14.63 -16.15
C GLN A 508 -8.93 15.78 -16.46
N VAL A 509 -7.65 15.47 -16.54
CA VAL A 509 -6.61 16.46 -16.86
C VAL A 509 -6.80 17.05 -18.26
N MET A 510 -7.06 16.21 -19.28
CA MET A 510 -7.26 16.67 -20.63
C MET A 510 -8.56 17.45 -20.79
N GLN A 511 -9.64 17.06 -20.11
CA GLN A 511 -10.89 17.83 -20.08
C GLN A 511 -10.68 19.20 -19.44
N MET A 512 -9.97 19.27 -18.32
CA MET A 512 -9.55 20.53 -17.70
C MET A 512 -8.78 21.41 -18.69
N VAL A 513 -7.82 20.85 -19.41
CA VAL A 513 -7.03 21.61 -20.41
C VAL A 513 -7.94 22.18 -21.50
N VAL A 514 -8.88 21.38 -22.03
CA VAL A 514 -9.86 21.85 -23.03
C VAL A 514 -10.68 23.02 -22.50
N ASP A 515 -11.19 22.94 -21.27
CA ASP A 515 -11.97 24.00 -20.64
C ASP A 515 -11.13 25.27 -20.43
N LEU A 516 -9.91 25.12 -19.93
CA LEU A 516 -9.00 26.24 -19.69
C LEU A 516 -8.64 27.00 -20.98
N VAL A 517 -8.30 26.28 -22.07
CA VAL A 517 -7.89 26.94 -23.35
C VAL A 517 -9.05 27.60 -24.08
N THR A 518 -10.29 27.26 -23.73
CA THR A 518 -11.51 27.87 -24.30
C THR A 518 -12.08 29.01 -23.42
N THR A 519 -11.61 29.12 -22.16
CA THR A 519 -12.07 30.15 -21.22
C THR A 519 -11.61 31.54 -21.67
N LYS A 520 -12.56 32.49 -21.75
CA LYS A 520 -12.25 33.91 -22.09
C LYS A 520 -11.57 34.61 -20.92
N THR A 521 -10.47 35.31 -21.20
CA THR A 521 -9.72 36.05 -20.20
C THR A 521 -9.03 37.29 -20.84
N ASP A 522 -8.83 38.32 -20.05
CA ASP A 522 -8.00 39.48 -20.43
C ASP A 522 -6.63 39.44 -19.73
N ASP A 523 -6.42 38.54 -18.80
CA ASP A 523 -5.15 38.38 -18.09
C ASP A 523 -4.04 37.91 -19.06
N PRO A 524 -2.96 38.70 -19.25
CA PRO A 524 -1.89 38.34 -20.19
C PRO A 524 -1.18 37.03 -19.82
N LEU A 525 -1.02 36.77 -18.52
CA LEU A 525 -0.36 35.54 -18.04
C LEU A 525 -1.21 34.29 -18.36
N ILE A 526 -2.53 34.42 -18.16
CA ILE A 526 -3.44 33.32 -18.52
C ILE A 526 -3.45 33.08 -20.03
N LYS A 527 -3.43 34.13 -20.87
CA LYS A 527 -3.34 34.01 -22.33
C LYS A 527 -2.06 33.28 -22.76
N GLU A 528 -0.91 33.60 -22.14
CA GLU A 528 0.36 32.90 -22.36
C GLU A 528 0.25 31.44 -21.95
N ALA A 529 -0.34 31.16 -20.80
CA ALA A 529 -0.56 29.80 -20.30
C ALA A 529 -1.49 28.97 -21.21
N GLN A 530 -2.58 29.58 -21.70
CA GLN A 530 -3.49 28.94 -22.66
C GLN A 530 -2.79 28.55 -23.98
N GLU A 531 -1.81 29.35 -24.44
CA GLU A 531 -1.04 29.01 -25.64
C GLU A 531 -0.13 27.82 -25.42
N VAL A 532 0.53 27.72 -24.25
CA VAL A 532 1.33 26.54 -23.85
C VAL A 532 0.45 25.29 -23.78
N LEU A 533 -0.69 25.37 -23.08
CA LEU A 533 -1.61 24.25 -22.93
C LEU A 533 -2.24 23.80 -24.26
N ARG A 534 -2.52 24.74 -25.19
CA ARG A 534 -3.06 24.43 -26.52
C ARG A 534 -2.10 23.61 -27.36
N ASN A 535 -0.79 23.83 -27.18
CA ASN A 535 0.26 23.11 -27.89
C ASN A 535 0.76 21.86 -27.16
N TRP A 536 0.27 21.60 -25.92
CA TRP A 536 0.62 20.40 -25.19
C TRP A 536 -0.09 19.15 -25.76
N ASN A 537 0.66 18.08 -25.93
CA ASN A 537 0.21 16.84 -26.55
C ASN A 537 -0.28 15.77 -25.54
N GLY A 538 -0.46 16.12 -24.27
CA GLY A 538 -0.85 15.21 -23.21
C GLY A 538 0.28 14.32 -22.67
N ASP A 539 1.51 14.52 -23.12
CA ASP A 539 2.68 13.72 -22.73
C ASP A 539 3.43 14.37 -21.55
N THR A 540 3.88 13.54 -20.60
CA THR A 540 4.65 13.95 -19.42
C THR A 540 6.09 13.38 -19.43
N ALA A 541 6.65 13.15 -20.61
CA ALA A 541 8.06 12.84 -20.76
C ALA A 541 8.93 13.98 -20.19
N ALA A 542 10.12 13.65 -19.69
CA ALA A 542 10.97 14.62 -18.99
C ALA A 542 11.36 15.84 -19.84
N ASP A 543 11.44 15.72 -21.15
CA ASP A 543 11.76 16.79 -22.09
C ASP A 543 10.53 17.60 -22.56
N ASN A 544 9.30 17.20 -22.17
CA ASN A 544 8.06 17.88 -22.57
C ASN A 544 7.93 19.26 -21.89
N ARG A 545 7.57 20.28 -22.68
CA ARG A 545 7.51 21.68 -22.20
C ARG A 545 6.13 22.16 -21.74
N GLY A 546 5.07 21.45 -22.11
CA GLY A 546 3.71 21.78 -21.65
C GLY A 546 3.31 21.07 -20.37
N ALA A 547 4.00 19.97 -20.04
CA ALA A 547 3.64 19.08 -18.97
C ALA A 547 3.66 19.74 -17.57
N ALA A 548 4.69 20.54 -17.26
CA ALA A 548 4.79 21.22 -15.97
C ALA A 548 3.53 22.06 -15.65
N LEU A 549 3.12 22.88 -16.62
CA LEU A 549 1.94 23.72 -16.45
C LEU A 549 0.65 22.92 -16.29
N ALA A 550 0.46 21.90 -17.12
CA ALA A 550 -0.74 21.05 -17.11
C ALA A 550 -0.85 20.19 -15.83
N VAL A 551 0.23 19.48 -15.48
CA VAL A 551 0.25 18.54 -14.34
C VAL A 551 0.10 19.27 -13.02
N ILE A 552 0.87 20.34 -12.78
CA ILE A 552 0.80 21.09 -11.51
C ILE A 552 -0.56 21.79 -11.37
N THR A 553 -1.11 22.32 -12.46
CA THR A 553 -2.48 22.90 -12.45
C THR A 553 -3.51 21.81 -12.12
N GLY A 554 -3.41 20.63 -12.74
CA GLY A 554 -4.32 19.52 -12.50
C GLY A 554 -4.26 19.02 -11.06
N THR A 555 -3.06 18.85 -10.52
CA THR A 555 -2.86 18.42 -9.12
C THR A 555 -3.43 19.44 -8.13
N ARG A 556 -3.26 20.74 -8.39
CA ARG A 556 -3.84 21.80 -7.54
C ARG A 556 -5.36 21.88 -7.64
N ALA A 557 -5.91 21.60 -8.82
CA ALA A 557 -7.35 21.66 -9.03
C ALA A 557 -8.10 20.43 -8.50
N PHE A 558 -7.49 19.26 -8.53
CA PHE A 558 -8.18 17.98 -8.29
C PHE A 558 -7.41 16.99 -7.39
N GLY A 559 -6.31 17.39 -6.75
CA GLY A 559 -5.45 16.47 -6.03
C GLY A 559 -4.73 15.46 -6.95
N TYR A 560 -4.03 14.51 -6.35
CA TYR A 560 -3.22 13.52 -7.10
C TYR A 560 -4.02 12.44 -7.82
N GLU A 561 -5.21 12.14 -7.36
CA GLU A 561 -6.04 11.11 -7.99
C GLU A 561 -7.03 11.68 -9.01
N TYR A 562 -7.05 13.00 -9.19
CA TYR A 562 -7.94 13.72 -10.11
C TYR A 562 -9.43 13.33 -9.97
N ILE A 563 -9.92 13.17 -8.73
CA ILE A 563 -11.30 12.77 -8.47
C ILE A 563 -12.16 13.96 -8.04
N GLU A 564 -11.72 14.70 -7.04
CA GLU A 564 -12.49 15.77 -6.45
C GLU A 564 -11.91 17.14 -6.80
N LYS A 565 -12.80 18.12 -6.94
CA LYS A 565 -12.41 19.50 -7.20
C LYS A 565 -11.96 20.15 -5.91
N GLU A 566 -10.65 20.36 -5.74
CA GLU A 566 -10.06 21.04 -4.59
C GLU A 566 -9.98 22.57 -4.80
N ALA A 567 -9.80 23.01 -6.04
CA ALA A 567 -9.74 24.43 -6.39
C ALA A 567 -10.32 24.71 -7.78
N GLU A 568 -10.64 26.00 -8.06
CA GLU A 568 -11.06 26.40 -9.39
C GLU A 568 -9.90 26.29 -10.38
N PRO A 569 -10.03 25.52 -11.50
CA PRO A 569 -8.93 25.27 -12.42
C PRO A 569 -8.26 26.52 -12.99
N LEU A 570 -9.02 27.61 -13.19
CA LEU A 570 -8.48 28.86 -13.69
C LEU A 570 -7.57 29.54 -12.66
N GLU A 571 -7.95 29.51 -11.39
CA GLU A 571 -7.13 30.05 -10.30
C GLU A 571 -5.89 29.19 -10.08
N ALA A 572 -6.03 27.85 -10.14
CA ALA A 572 -4.92 26.92 -10.11
C ALA A 572 -3.92 27.18 -11.26
N LEU A 573 -4.42 27.41 -12.49
CA LEU A 573 -3.60 27.76 -13.65
C LEU A 573 -2.84 29.06 -13.43
N LYS A 574 -3.52 30.11 -12.95
CA LYS A 574 -2.91 31.41 -12.69
C LYS A 574 -1.78 31.32 -11.66
N GLN A 575 -2.04 30.62 -10.56
CA GLN A 575 -1.05 30.38 -9.51
C GLN A 575 0.15 29.58 -10.05
N THR A 576 -0.09 28.51 -10.80
CA THR A 576 0.95 27.66 -11.38
C THR A 576 1.80 28.44 -12.38
N ALA A 577 1.17 29.18 -13.31
CA ALA A 577 1.89 29.98 -14.29
C ALA A 577 2.74 31.07 -13.63
N ALA A 578 2.23 31.75 -12.59
CA ALA A 578 2.97 32.77 -11.87
C ALA A 578 4.20 32.17 -11.16
N GLU A 579 4.03 31.05 -10.47
CA GLU A 579 5.11 30.36 -9.76
C GLU A 579 6.19 29.85 -10.72
N ILE A 580 5.83 29.19 -11.81
CA ILE A 580 6.81 28.72 -12.81
C ILE A 580 7.56 29.90 -13.42
N LYS A 581 6.84 30.99 -13.75
CA LYS A 581 7.46 32.20 -14.32
C LYS A 581 8.43 32.85 -13.35
N GLU A 582 8.10 32.92 -12.07
CA GLU A 582 8.97 33.45 -11.02
C GLU A 582 10.27 32.64 -10.90
N ARG A 583 10.16 31.29 -10.95
CA ARG A 583 11.31 30.37 -10.77
C ARG A 583 12.20 30.27 -12.01
N PHE A 584 11.60 30.21 -13.20
CA PHE A 584 12.29 29.87 -14.45
C PHE A 584 12.38 31.04 -15.46
N GLY A 585 11.75 32.20 -15.18
CA GLY A 585 11.67 33.30 -16.12
C GLY A 585 10.78 33.02 -17.35
N ARG A 586 10.19 31.85 -17.44
CA ARG A 586 9.31 31.31 -18.50
C ARG A 586 8.26 30.42 -17.90
N ILE A 587 7.16 30.12 -18.62
CA ILE A 587 6.09 29.25 -18.12
C ILE A 587 6.09 27.84 -18.73
N ASP A 588 7.03 27.54 -19.61
CA ASP A 588 7.18 26.27 -20.32
C ASP A 588 8.58 25.61 -20.13
N PRO A 589 9.13 25.49 -18.91
CA PRO A 589 10.33 24.70 -18.69
C PRO A 589 10.07 23.23 -19.11
N GLN A 590 11.13 22.46 -19.37
CA GLN A 590 10.98 21.01 -19.53
C GLN A 590 10.48 20.39 -18.23
N TRP A 591 9.64 19.34 -18.32
CA TRP A 591 9.08 18.69 -17.15
C TRP A 591 10.17 18.19 -16.21
N GLY A 592 11.22 17.57 -16.72
CA GLY A 592 12.36 17.09 -15.95
C GLY A 592 13.27 18.16 -15.35
N GLU A 593 13.09 19.45 -15.68
CA GLU A 593 13.73 20.54 -14.96
C GLU A 593 13.09 20.72 -13.57
N ILE A 594 11.79 20.39 -13.44
CA ILE A 594 10.99 20.50 -12.22
C ILE A 594 10.82 19.13 -11.54
N ASN A 595 10.34 18.11 -12.27
CA ASN A 595 10.06 16.78 -11.73
C ASN A 595 11.34 15.95 -11.67
N ARG A 596 11.80 15.67 -10.47
CA ARG A 596 13.11 15.06 -10.26
C ARG A 596 13.05 13.90 -9.26
N ILE A 597 14.01 13.01 -9.36
CA ILE A 597 14.31 12.04 -8.32
C ILE A 597 15.66 12.41 -7.68
N GLN A 598 15.58 12.85 -6.42
CA GLN A 598 16.76 13.25 -5.65
C GLN A 598 17.00 12.24 -4.52
N ARG A 599 18.18 11.62 -4.51
CA ARG A 599 18.53 10.59 -3.54
C ARG A 599 20.03 10.57 -3.26
N GLY A 600 20.47 11.05 -2.09
CA GLY A 600 21.88 11.21 -1.78
C GLY A 600 22.57 12.19 -2.74
N ASP A 601 23.57 11.73 -3.45
CA ASP A 601 24.32 12.47 -4.48
C ASP A 601 23.68 12.39 -5.89
N VAL A 602 22.62 11.62 -6.05
CA VAL A 602 21.91 11.48 -7.33
C VAL A 602 20.77 12.50 -7.41
N ASP A 603 20.75 13.25 -8.52
CA ASP A 603 19.68 14.19 -8.88
C ASP A 603 19.43 14.09 -10.39
N LEU A 604 18.35 13.41 -10.79
CA LEU A 604 18.05 13.10 -12.19
C LEU A 604 16.65 13.60 -12.60
N PRO A 605 16.50 14.07 -13.87
CA PRO A 605 15.19 14.41 -14.42
C PRO A 605 14.32 13.16 -14.53
N LEU A 606 13.04 13.28 -14.18
CA LEU A 606 12.12 12.15 -14.19
C LEU A 606 10.87 12.48 -15.00
N GLY A 607 10.56 11.62 -15.98
CA GLY A 607 9.28 11.64 -16.71
C GLY A 607 8.21 10.86 -15.95
N GLY A 608 6.95 11.08 -16.31
CA GLY A 608 5.79 10.53 -15.62
C GLY A 608 5.08 11.57 -14.77
N ALA A 609 3.88 11.27 -14.34
CA ALA A 609 3.02 12.17 -13.58
C ALA A 609 1.94 11.37 -12.81
N PRO A 610 1.13 11.98 -11.95
CA PRO A 610 -0.02 11.32 -11.35
C PRO A 610 -0.97 10.74 -12.42
N ASP A 611 -1.50 9.56 -12.17
CA ASP A 611 -2.48 8.83 -13.00
C ASP A 611 -2.08 8.56 -14.47
N VAL A 612 -0.79 8.65 -14.86
CA VAL A 612 -0.29 8.04 -16.09
C VAL A 612 0.29 6.65 -15.79
N LEU A 613 0.46 5.77 -16.81
CA LEU A 613 0.94 4.40 -16.57
C LEU A 613 2.33 4.37 -15.90
N ARG A 614 3.23 5.28 -16.28
CA ARG A 614 4.43 5.60 -15.53
C ARG A 614 4.09 6.60 -14.42
N ALA A 615 3.43 6.15 -13.37
CA ALA A 615 2.98 7.02 -12.30
C ALA A 615 4.15 7.55 -11.46
N ILE A 616 4.21 8.88 -11.34
CA ILE A 616 5.18 9.59 -10.48
C ILE A 616 4.43 10.68 -9.74
N TYR A 617 4.60 10.71 -8.43
CA TYR A 617 4.03 11.71 -7.53
C TYR A 617 5.18 12.49 -6.90
N ALA A 618 5.22 13.79 -7.13
CA ALA A 618 6.24 14.68 -6.61
C ALA A 618 5.62 15.72 -5.66
N ASP A 619 6.44 16.42 -4.90
CA ASP A 619 6.06 17.31 -3.80
C ASP A 619 4.70 17.99 -3.93
N ARG A 620 3.83 17.77 -2.96
CA ARG A 620 2.45 18.31 -2.93
C ARG A 620 2.42 19.82 -2.72
N ASP A 621 3.40 20.35 -2.02
CA ASP A 621 3.48 21.79 -1.70
C ASP A 621 3.88 22.66 -2.90
N GLY A 622 4.06 22.05 -4.10
CA GLY A 622 4.47 22.70 -5.33
C GLY A 622 5.97 22.78 -5.51
N ILE A 623 6.42 23.73 -6.31
CA ILE A 623 7.83 23.88 -6.69
C ILE A 623 8.62 24.44 -5.50
N SER A 624 9.67 23.73 -5.08
CA SER A 624 10.57 24.15 -3.99
C SER A 624 11.28 25.48 -4.32
N LYS A 625 11.97 26.04 -3.33
CA LYS A 625 12.79 27.25 -3.54
C LYS A 625 13.90 27.03 -4.56
N ASP A 626 14.37 25.82 -4.71
CA ASP A 626 15.44 25.44 -5.65
C ASP A 626 14.88 25.11 -7.04
N GLY A 627 13.58 25.31 -7.27
CA GLY A 627 12.93 25.12 -8.57
C GLY A 627 12.52 23.69 -8.89
N VAL A 628 12.55 22.76 -7.92
CA VAL A 628 12.30 21.34 -8.14
C VAL A 628 11.12 20.82 -7.32
N MET A 629 10.53 19.72 -7.79
CA MET A 629 9.61 18.86 -7.07
C MET A 629 10.25 17.46 -7.00
N ASN A 630 10.52 16.97 -5.80
CA ASN A 630 11.14 15.66 -5.63
C ASN A 630 10.09 14.55 -5.61
N ALA A 631 10.31 13.50 -6.39
CA ALA A 631 9.45 12.32 -6.39
C ALA A 631 9.49 11.62 -5.02
N PHE A 632 8.31 11.34 -4.45
CA PHE A 632 8.17 10.68 -3.14
C PHE A 632 7.35 9.39 -3.21
N ALA A 633 6.60 9.19 -4.29
CA ALA A 633 5.75 8.01 -4.50
C ALA A 633 5.54 7.77 -6.01
N GLY A 634 4.89 6.68 -6.34
CA GLY A 634 4.62 6.27 -7.72
C GLY A 634 5.22 4.91 -8.01
N ASP A 635 5.70 4.73 -9.24
CA ASP A 635 6.48 3.55 -9.62
C ASP A 635 7.56 3.28 -8.56
N THR A 636 7.57 2.06 -8.01
CA THR A 636 8.54 1.67 -7.00
C THR A 636 9.19 0.33 -7.37
N HIS A 637 8.77 -0.77 -6.77
CA HIS A 637 9.25 -2.09 -7.15
C HIS A 637 8.48 -2.58 -8.38
N ILE A 638 9.21 -2.87 -9.47
CA ILE A 638 8.66 -3.34 -10.74
C ILE A 638 9.32 -4.65 -11.11
N MET A 639 8.52 -5.64 -11.52
CA MET A 639 9.02 -6.91 -12.08
C MET A 639 8.39 -7.16 -13.45
N TYR A 640 9.18 -7.80 -14.30
CA TYR A 640 8.75 -8.38 -15.56
C TYR A 640 9.09 -9.86 -15.54
N ALA A 641 8.08 -10.70 -15.64
CA ALA A 641 8.21 -12.15 -15.78
C ALA A 641 7.79 -12.59 -17.18
N ASP A 642 8.57 -13.46 -17.77
CA ASP A 642 8.36 -14.02 -19.10
C ASP A 642 8.62 -15.53 -19.03
N TRP A 643 7.59 -16.34 -19.26
CA TRP A 643 7.69 -17.77 -19.41
C TRP A 643 7.59 -18.12 -20.89
N ASP A 644 8.66 -18.73 -21.42
CA ASP A 644 8.67 -19.19 -22.82
C ASP A 644 7.76 -20.41 -23.05
N ALA A 645 7.67 -20.87 -24.30
CA ALA A 645 6.85 -22.03 -24.65
C ALA A 645 7.30 -23.35 -24.02
N ALA A 646 8.50 -23.41 -23.43
CA ALA A 646 8.99 -24.54 -22.64
C ALA A 646 8.70 -24.37 -21.14
N GLY A 647 8.19 -23.22 -20.73
CA GLY A 647 7.93 -22.85 -19.33
C GLY A 647 9.17 -22.34 -18.59
N GLU A 648 10.25 -21.99 -19.30
CA GLU A 648 11.45 -21.42 -18.70
C GLU A 648 11.24 -19.94 -18.40
N LEU A 649 11.58 -19.54 -17.17
CA LEU A 649 11.36 -18.16 -16.67
C LEU A 649 12.55 -17.25 -16.94
N VAL A 650 12.29 -16.12 -17.57
CA VAL A 650 13.16 -14.95 -17.53
C VAL A 650 12.52 -13.90 -16.61
N LEU A 651 13.20 -13.59 -15.50
CA LEU A 651 12.73 -12.61 -14.51
C LEU A 651 13.65 -11.39 -14.48
N LYS A 652 13.03 -10.22 -14.56
CA LYS A 652 13.71 -8.92 -14.45
C LYS A 652 13.04 -8.08 -13.38
N SER A 653 13.80 -7.24 -12.68
CA SER A 653 13.24 -6.32 -11.67
C SER A 653 13.98 -4.99 -11.65
N ILE A 654 13.36 -3.99 -11.02
CA ILE A 654 13.97 -2.70 -10.71
C ILE A 654 13.32 -2.12 -9.45
N HIS A 655 14.15 -1.55 -8.58
CA HIS A 655 13.72 -0.78 -7.43
C HIS A 655 14.01 0.72 -7.68
N GLN A 656 13.16 1.62 -7.20
CA GLN A 656 13.29 3.07 -7.46
C GLN A 656 14.58 3.67 -6.91
N TYR A 657 15.14 3.10 -5.85
CA TYR A 657 16.35 3.59 -5.19
C TYR A 657 17.51 2.57 -5.24
N GLY A 658 17.37 1.48 -4.53
CA GLY A 658 18.32 0.40 -4.30
C GLY A 658 17.86 -0.48 -3.16
N ALA A 659 18.61 -1.52 -2.80
CA ALA A 659 18.21 -2.49 -1.79
C ALA A 659 18.21 -1.90 -0.36
N ALA A 660 19.12 -0.94 -0.06
CA ALA A 660 19.23 -0.32 1.27
C ALA A 660 18.53 1.04 1.29
N THR A 661 17.23 1.06 1.45
CA THR A 661 16.41 2.28 1.33
C THR A 661 16.67 3.36 2.38
N LEU A 662 17.27 3.06 3.52
CA LEU A 662 17.50 4.03 4.59
C LEU A 662 18.94 4.18 5.04
N ASP A 663 19.85 3.32 4.62
CA ASP A 663 21.26 3.45 4.97
C ASP A 663 21.99 4.30 3.94
N GLU A 664 22.14 5.60 4.22
CA GLU A 664 22.84 6.56 3.36
C GLU A 664 24.32 6.22 3.14
N ASN A 665 24.92 5.36 3.96
CA ASN A 665 26.28 4.89 3.83
C ASN A 665 26.40 3.63 2.99
N SER A 666 25.29 2.99 2.67
CA SER A 666 25.26 1.80 1.82
C SER A 666 25.53 2.17 0.36
N PRO A 667 26.36 1.40 -0.37
CA PRO A 667 26.49 1.57 -1.82
C PRO A 667 25.19 1.29 -2.57
N HIS A 668 24.19 0.67 -1.91
CA HIS A 668 22.89 0.32 -2.46
C HIS A 668 21.77 1.27 -2.00
N TYR A 669 22.13 2.50 -1.57
CA TYR A 669 21.17 3.54 -1.19
C TYR A 669 20.47 4.17 -2.40
N ASN A 670 21.19 4.28 -3.54
CA ASN A 670 20.70 4.99 -4.73
C ASN A 670 21.24 4.40 -6.06
N ASP A 671 21.87 3.23 -6.02
CA ASP A 671 22.57 2.65 -7.17
C ASP A 671 21.63 2.21 -8.32
N GLN A 672 20.36 1.97 -8.03
CA GLN A 672 19.35 1.63 -9.05
C GLN A 672 18.63 2.85 -9.63
N VAL A 673 18.77 4.05 -9.05
CA VAL A 673 18.09 5.26 -9.55
C VAL A 673 18.39 5.55 -11.03
N PRO A 674 19.63 5.45 -11.53
CA PRO A 674 19.90 5.69 -12.95
C PRO A 674 19.20 4.69 -13.90
N LEU A 675 19.10 3.42 -13.50
CA LEU A 675 18.37 2.38 -14.25
C LEU A 675 16.87 2.69 -14.24
N PHE A 676 16.31 2.98 -13.06
CA PHE A 676 14.90 3.32 -12.88
C PHE A 676 14.47 4.49 -13.77
N VAL A 677 15.27 5.56 -13.81
CA VAL A 677 14.99 6.74 -14.65
C VAL A 677 14.95 6.38 -16.13
N ARG A 678 15.89 5.53 -16.60
CA ARG A 678 15.97 5.08 -18.00
C ARG A 678 14.97 3.97 -18.35
N GLY A 679 14.26 3.39 -17.36
CA GLY A 679 13.37 2.24 -17.59
C GLY A 679 14.13 0.94 -17.88
N GLU A 680 15.35 0.82 -17.39
CA GLU A 680 16.19 -0.38 -17.50
C GLU A 680 15.96 -1.32 -16.32
N TYR A 681 16.11 -2.61 -16.53
CA TYR A 681 15.88 -3.65 -15.53
C TYR A 681 17.13 -4.48 -15.31
N LYS A 682 17.33 -4.94 -14.07
CA LYS A 682 18.32 -5.97 -13.73
C LYS A 682 17.70 -7.36 -13.86
N LYS A 683 18.49 -8.37 -14.22
CA LYS A 683 18.08 -9.78 -14.12
C LYS A 683 17.93 -10.17 -12.66
N MET A 684 16.87 -10.88 -12.33
CA MET A 684 16.64 -11.49 -11.01
C MET A 684 16.90 -13.00 -11.11
N PRO A 685 18.02 -13.50 -10.56
CA PRO A 685 18.33 -14.92 -10.59
C PRO A 685 17.43 -15.70 -9.61
N MET A 686 16.99 -16.90 -10.03
CA MET A 686 16.03 -17.73 -9.29
C MET A 686 16.64 -19.01 -8.73
N THR A 687 17.90 -19.29 -8.99
CA THR A 687 18.61 -20.47 -8.48
C THR A 687 19.94 -20.10 -7.82
N LEU A 688 20.43 -20.95 -6.92
CA LEU A 688 21.73 -20.72 -6.29
C LEU A 688 22.86 -20.64 -7.32
N GLU A 689 22.80 -21.45 -8.37
CA GLU A 689 23.78 -21.47 -9.45
C GLU A 689 23.83 -20.13 -10.19
N GLU A 690 22.67 -19.52 -10.44
CA GLU A 690 22.58 -18.21 -11.07
C GLU A 690 23.01 -17.07 -10.13
N VAL A 691 22.76 -17.19 -8.83
CA VAL A 691 23.10 -16.15 -7.82
C VAL A 691 24.61 -16.07 -7.57
N LEU A 692 25.27 -17.21 -7.43
CA LEU A 692 26.71 -17.28 -7.01
C LEU A 692 27.67 -16.44 -7.87
N PRO A 693 27.56 -16.38 -9.21
CA PRO A 693 28.47 -15.54 -10.04
C PRO A 693 28.34 -14.04 -9.76
N HIS A 694 27.23 -13.58 -9.18
CA HIS A 694 26.94 -12.18 -8.88
C HIS A 694 27.11 -11.83 -7.39
N ALA A 695 27.43 -12.82 -6.55
CA ALA A 695 27.57 -12.67 -5.11
C ALA A 695 28.65 -11.63 -4.72
N LYS A 696 28.28 -10.70 -3.85
CA LYS A 696 29.20 -9.71 -3.24
C LYS A 696 29.42 -9.98 -1.77
N ARG A 697 28.41 -10.51 -1.08
CA ARG A 697 28.48 -10.93 0.31
C ARG A 697 27.74 -12.25 0.46
N ASP A 698 28.32 -13.18 1.23
CA ASP A 698 27.77 -14.52 1.49
C ASP A 698 27.98 -14.80 2.97
N TYR A 699 26.91 -14.94 3.74
CA TYR A 699 26.98 -14.99 5.19
C TYR A 699 25.75 -15.67 5.81
N ARG A 700 25.84 -15.92 7.11
CA ARG A 700 24.74 -16.38 7.96
C ARG A 700 24.46 -15.34 9.05
N PRO A 701 23.19 -15.10 9.43
CA PRO A 701 22.86 -14.21 10.54
C PRO A 701 23.61 -14.58 11.83
N GLY A 702 24.15 -13.60 12.52
CA GLY A 702 24.87 -13.80 13.79
C GLY A 702 26.29 -14.38 13.66
N GLN A 703 26.87 -14.44 12.46
CA GLN A 703 28.26 -14.96 12.23
C GLN A 703 29.20 -13.86 11.73
#